data_04d211fdc9c7fd6a432b578336a2456a
#
_entry.id   04d211fdc9c7fd6a432b578336a2456a
#
_cell.length_a   1.000
_cell.length_b   1.000
_cell.length_c   1.000
_cell.angle_alpha   90.00
_cell.angle_beta   90.00
_cell.angle_gamma   90.00
#
_symmetry.space_group_name_H-M   'P 1'
#
loop_
_entity.id
_entity.type
_entity.pdbx_description
1 polymer ?
#
loop_
_entity_poly.entity_id
_entity_poly.type
_entity_poly.pdbx_seq_one_letter_code
_entity_poly.pdbx_strand_id
1 'polypeptide(L)'
;MGSGESKLDFRKAVIHLTSTTQPVEASDDVFWEQFWADPSTSVQDIFALVPAAEIRALREESPSNLATLCYKAVEKLGRAAVRGCPSERERAAVLNCARLLTRVLPFIYEDADWRGFFWSSLPGAQNQRCRDDKDSDGGRPLAESLLLAAADLLFCPDFSVQSRKRRGQEAVEVADTVDSCELIWEAGVGFAQSPAPNSAHDSNRAELLKLLLTCFSEVLYLAPTDHHVNPWVLFFCSASNRHALPLFTSLLNVVCAYDPSGSGFPYNHLLFSDRRQILVVQALQVLIVTLERRGPHAAPAADGLHASAPSAGDETDSSGPENQFVNFLSRIHREEDLSFILKGLSRLLNNPLVQTYLPNSAKKISFHQEILILFWKLCDFNKKFLYFVLKSSDVLDVLVPILFFLNEARADPFAAGVGLVHMGVFILLLLSGERNFGVRLNKPFTLRVPTDVPVFSGTHADLLLVIFHRMMTCGHRRLQPLYDCLLTVVVNVSPYLKGLSMVSANKLLHLLEVFSPPWFLFSAPRNHQLVFFLLEVFNNIIQYQFDGNSNLVYSLIRRRNLFQQLANLGADAASIHKALLYKTKKKKKKNAGPSQSDRADAESRPRPGPDEPAGPGAPEATPGPGMRKITQKSRASHGGAAVADPPQTAVDGASDTESNSERDHEDNQTESEAATGLPGTSSASPPWTATPDWVLSWKSKLPLQTIMRLLQVLVPQVEKICIDKALTDESEILKFLQRGTLVGLLPVPHPILIRKYHANAATSSWFRAYTWGVLYLRNLDPPIWYDTDIRLFEIQRI
;
A
#
# COMPACT_ATOMS: atom_id res chain seq x y z
N MET A 1 -27.18 24.76 30.40
CA MET A 1 -26.35 25.95 30.60
C MET A 1 -24.88 25.65 30.98
N GLY A 2 -24.55 24.47 31.54
CA GLY A 2 -23.19 24.19 32.00
C GLY A 2 -22.08 23.96 30.96
N SER A 3 -22.38 23.53 29.74
CA SER A 3 -21.33 23.15 28.77
C SER A 3 -20.65 24.35 28.09
N GLY A 4 -21.29 25.49 28.03
CA GLY A 4 -20.70 26.73 27.49
C GLY A 4 -19.71 27.39 28.42
N GLU A 5 -19.97 27.33 29.72
CA GLU A 5 -19.10 27.94 30.75
C GLU A 5 -17.78 27.14 30.91
N SER A 6 -17.83 25.82 30.90
CA SER A 6 -16.60 24.98 31.05
C SER A 6 -15.69 25.03 29.83
N LYS A 7 -16.22 25.16 28.62
CA LYS A 7 -15.42 25.43 27.42
C LYS A 7 -14.75 26.80 27.46
N LEU A 8 -15.46 27.80 28.04
CA LEU A 8 -14.90 29.14 28.27
C LEU A 8 -13.76 29.10 29.26
N ASP A 9 -13.88 28.31 30.34
CA ASP A 9 -12.83 28.19 31.36
C ASP A 9 -11.60 27.44 30.80
N PHE A 10 -11.79 26.39 30.03
CA PHE A 10 -10.69 25.74 29.26
C PHE A 10 -9.98 26.75 28.37
N ARG A 11 -10.70 27.55 27.59
CA ARG A 11 -10.12 28.56 26.72
C ARG A 11 -9.39 29.66 27.48
N LYS A 12 -9.93 30.10 28.62
CA LYS A 12 -9.25 31.05 29.52
C LYS A 12 -7.95 30.48 30.07
N ALA A 13 -7.96 29.19 30.46
CA ALA A 13 -6.76 28.52 30.94
C ALA A 13 -5.68 28.44 29.84
N VAL A 14 -6.04 28.15 28.60
CA VAL A 14 -5.10 28.16 27.46
C VAL A 14 -4.52 29.55 27.25
N ILE A 15 -5.36 30.59 27.21
CA ILE A 15 -4.91 31.99 27.06
C ILE A 15 -4.00 32.38 28.24
N HIS A 16 -4.36 32.00 29.44
CA HIS A 16 -3.56 32.30 30.64
C HIS A 16 -2.20 31.64 30.55
N LEU A 17 -2.14 30.37 30.14
CA LEU A 17 -0.92 29.60 29.97
C LEU A 17 0.04 30.19 28.90
N THR A 18 -0.52 30.73 27.81
CA THR A 18 0.23 31.35 26.71
C THR A 18 0.62 32.80 27.00
N SER A 19 -0.16 33.53 27.78
CA SER A 19 0.09 34.95 28.11
C SER A 19 1.01 35.17 29.31
N THR A 20 1.23 34.15 30.13
CA THR A 20 1.97 34.27 31.38
C THR A 20 3.45 33.98 31.14
N THR A 21 4.32 34.96 31.38
CA THR A 21 5.78 34.81 31.24
C THR A 21 6.42 34.07 32.42
N GLN A 22 5.70 33.98 33.56
CA GLN A 22 6.15 33.24 34.74
C GLN A 22 5.56 31.82 34.72
N PRO A 23 6.31 30.81 35.16
CA PRO A 23 5.79 29.45 35.26
C PRO A 23 4.60 29.37 36.19
N VAL A 24 3.52 28.68 35.79
CA VAL A 24 2.42 28.33 36.66
C VAL A 24 2.88 27.21 37.60
N GLU A 25 2.61 27.34 38.91
CA GLU A 25 3.04 26.34 39.86
C GLU A 25 2.42 24.96 39.56
N ALA A 26 3.24 23.93 39.60
CA ALA A 26 2.79 22.56 39.41
C ALA A 26 1.81 22.09 40.51
N SER A 27 1.83 22.73 41.68
CA SER A 27 0.96 22.47 42.83
C SER A 27 -0.45 23.05 42.68
N ASP A 28 -0.68 23.94 41.71
CA ASP A 28 -2.00 24.51 41.44
C ASP A 28 -2.92 23.55 40.68
N ASP A 29 -3.36 22.49 41.36
CA ASP A 29 -4.23 21.48 40.75
C ASP A 29 -5.57 22.08 40.29
N VAL A 30 -6.05 23.20 40.86
CA VAL A 30 -7.29 23.86 40.44
C VAL A 30 -7.13 24.46 39.06
N PHE A 31 -5.98 25.05 38.76
CA PHE A 31 -5.69 25.56 37.43
C PHE A 31 -5.54 24.43 36.41
N TRP A 32 -4.76 23.40 36.71
CA TRP A 32 -4.50 22.30 35.76
C TRP A 32 -5.73 21.44 35.49
N GLU A 33 -6.65 21.26 36.47
CA GLU A 33 -7.91 20.52 36.24
C GLU A 33 -8.81 21.16 35.18
N GLN A 34 -8.69 22.45 34.87
CA GLN A 34 -9.48 23.14 33.87
C GLN A 34 -9.26 22.58 32.44
N PHE A 35 -8.10 21.96 32.15
CA PHE A 35 -7.78 21.42 30.84
C PHE A 35 -8.52 20.13 30.51
N TRP A 36 -9.02 19.38 31.49
CA TRP A 36 -9.65 18.08 31.26
C TRP A 36 -10.96 17.85 32.05
N ALA A 37 -11.40 18.77 32.85
CA ALA A 37 -12.57 18.58 33.73
C ALA A 37 -13.91 18.52 33.01
N ASP A 38 -14.04 19.10 31.82
CA ASP A 38 -15.30 19.16 31.08
C ASP A 38 -15.61 17.85 30.33
N PRO A 39 -16.68 17.12 30.74
CA PRO A 39 -17.07 15.87 30.09
C PRO A 39 -17.65 16.06 28.69
N SER A 40 -18.07 17.27 28.33
CA SER A 40 -18.70 17.56 27.03
C SER A 40 -17.70 17.90 25.92
N THR A 41 -16.39 18.00 26.23
CA THR A 41 -15.36 18.38 25.28
C THR A 41 -15.14 17.28 24.24
N SER A 42 -15.34 17.61 22.96
CA SER A 42 -15.06 16.71 21.84
C SER A 42 -13.62 16.84 21.34
N VAL A 43 -13.19 15.93 20.44
CA VAL A 43 -11.88 16.02 19.79
C VAL A 43 -11.76 17.32 18.99
N GLN A 44 -12.83 17.70 18.26
CA GLN A 44 -12.88 18.94 17.48
C GLN A 44 -12.78 20.18 18.37
N ASP A 45 -13.41 20.14 19.54
CA ASP A 45 -13.31 21.24 20.50
C ASP A 45 -11.87 21.45 20.96
N ILE A 46 -11.12 20.38 21.30
CA ILE A 46 -9.71 20.49 21.69
C ILE A 46 -8.87 21.08 20.56
N PHE A 47 -9.06 20.61 19.33
CA PHE A 47 -8.32 21.15 18.19
C PHE A 47 -8.65 22.63 17.91
N ALA A 48 -9.88 23.07 18.15
CA ALA A 48 -10.31 24.45 18.00
C ALA A 48 -9.85 25.34 19.16
N LEU A 49 -9.91 24.82 20.39
CA LEU A 49 -9.58 25.57 21.62
C LEU A 49 -8.07 25.69 21.88
N VAL A 50 -7.26 24.81 21.27
CA VAL A 50 -5.79 24.81 21.33
C VAL A 50 -5.20 24.94 19.93
N PRO A 51 -5.20 26.17 19.35
CA PRO A 51 -4.66 26.40 18.02
C PRO A 51 -3.17 26.13 17.90
N ALA A 52 -2.72 25.72 16.72
CA ALA A 52 -1.32 25.42 16.44
C ALA A 52 -0.36 26.57 16.79
N ALA A 53 -0.76 27.81 16.45
CA ALA A 53 0.05 29.01 16.73
C ALA A 53 0.29 29.22 18.23
N GLU A 54 -0.72 28.95 19.07
CA GLU A 54 -0.60 29.08 20.52
C GLU A 54 0.28 27.99 21.12
N ILE A 55 0.25 26.76 20.58
CA ILE A 55 1.14 25.68 21.05
C ILE A 55 2.59 26.03 20.72
N ARG A 56 2.85 26.56 19.52
CA ARG A 56 4.20 27.00 19.13
C ARG A 56 4.68 28.18 19.96
N ALA A 57 3.80 29.19 20.20
CA ALA A 57 4.11 30.31 21.09
C ALA A 57 4.41 29.83 22.51
N LEU A 58 3.60 28.92 23.07
CA LEU A 58 3.83 28.33 24.37
C LEU A 58 5.16 27.59 24.47
N ARG A 59 5.53 26.85 23.39
CA ARG A 59 6.80 26.15 23.31
C ARG A 59 8.01 27.09 23.31
N GLU A 60 7.92 28.23 22.62
CA GLU A 60 9.00 29.21 22.44
C GLU A 60 9.07 30.21 23.61
N GLU A 61 7.94 30.72 24.08
CA GLU A 61 7.89 31.78 25.08
C GLU A 61 7.80 31.25 26.52
N SER A 62 7.14 30.11 26.73
CA SER A 62 6.90 29.56 28.08
C SER A 62 7.13 28.06 28.16
N PRO A 63 8.34 27.56 27.84
CA PRO A 63 8.65 26.12 27.76
C PRO A 63 8.36 25.37 29.06
N SER A 64 8.56 25.99 30.23
CA SER A 64 8.26 25.40 31.52
C SER A 64 6.77 25.09 31.72
N ASN A 65 5.89 25.97 31.22
CA ASN A 65 4.44 25.77 31.27
C ASN A 65 4.01 24.61 30.37
N LEU A 66 4.58 24.48 29.16
CA LEU A 66 4.31 23.38 28.27
C LEU A 66 4.80 22.05 28.87
N ALA A 67 5.99 22.03 29.45
CA ALA A 67 6.53 20.87 30.12
C ALA A 67 5.63 20.43 31.30
N THR A 68 5.21 21.37 32.15
CA THR A 68 4.31 21.09 33.27
C THR A 68 2.97 20.56 32.81
N LEU A 69 2.39 21.12 31.73
CA LEU A 69 1.15 20.61 31.15
C LEU A 69 1.29 19.14 30.74
N CYS A 70 2.38 18.78 30.06
CA CYS A 70 2.65 17.39 29.67
C CYS A 70 2.81 16.49 30.90
N TYR A 71 3.58 16.91 31.93
CA TYR A 71 3.72 16.16 33.16
C TYR A 71 2.39 15.93 33.88
N LYS A 72 1.59 16.96 34.03
CA LYS A 72 0.28 16.88 34.72
C LYS A 72 -0.69 15.98 33.95
N ALA A 73 -0.69 16.05 32.62
CA ALA A 73 -1.54 15.17 31.80
C ALA A 73 -1.12 13.71 31.94
N VAL A 74 0.19 13.40 31.89
CA VAL A 74 0.69 12.02 32.06
C VAL A 74 0.46 11.55 33.51
N GLU A 75 0.68 12.39 34.52
CA GLU A 75 0.39 12.07 35.91
C GLU A 75 -1.10 11.71 36.11
N LYS A 76 -2.01 12.47 35.49
CA LYS A 76 -3.44 12.19 35.55
C LYS A 76 -3.79 10.84 34.91
N LEU A 77 -3.19 10.50 33.76
CA LEU A 77 -3.35 9.18 33.12
C LEU A 77 -2.80 8.06 34.00
N GLY A 78 -1.61 8.23 34.58
CA GLY A 78 -1.00 7.26 35.48
C GLY A 78 -1.82 7.01 36.77
N ARG A 79 -2.35 8.09 37.40
CA ARG A 79 -3.25 7.95 38.56
C ARG A 79 -4.52 7.20 38.20
N ALA A 80 -5.11 7.46 37.01
CA ALA A 80 -6.30 6.79 36.53
C ALA A 80 -6.04 5.32 36.21
N ALA A 81 -4.85 5.01 35.69
CA ALA A 81 -4.42 3.63 35.42
C ALA A 81 -4.36 2.78 36.67
N VAL A 82 -3.86 3.36 37.79
CA VAL A 82 -3.75 2.68 39.09
C VAL A 82 -5.10 2.58 39.82
N ARG A 83 -5.85 3.69 39.87
CA ARG A 83 -7.12 3.77 40.64
C ARG A 83 -8.34 3.24 39.89
N GLY A 84 -8.25 3.06 38.59
CA GLY A 84 -9.38 2.84 37.70
C GLY A 84 -10.11 4.14 37.39
N CYS A 85 -11.22 4.02 36.62
CA CYS A 85 -12.07 5.16 36.21
C CYS A 85 -13.51 4.93 36.66
N PRO A 86 -13.83 4.97 37.96
CA PRO A 86 -15.14 4.59 38.50
C PRO A 86 -16.26 5.54 38.09
N SER A 87 -15.97 6.83 37.89
CA SER A 87 -16.97 7.83 37.52
C SER A 87 -16.89 8.23 36.06
N GLU A 88 -18.03 8.68 35.49
CA GLU A 88 -18.08 9.22 34.14
C GLU A 88 -17.20 10.46 33.97
N ARG A 89 -17.11 11.28 35.02
CA ARG A 89 -16.25 12.48 35.03
C ARG A 89 -14.77 12.09 34.94
N GLU A 90 -14.32 11.05 35.65
CA GLU A 90 -12.93 10.56 35.57
C GLU A 90 -12.63 9.98 34.18
N ARG A 91 -13.57 9.20 33.62
CA ARG A 91 -13.44 8.67 32.25
C ARG A 91 -13.30 9.77 31.21
N ALA A 92 -14.13 10.82 31.32
CA ALA A 92 -14.04 11.97 30.44
C ALA A 92 -12.73 12.73 30.61
N ALA A 93 -12.26 12.91 31.86
CA ALA A 93 -10.98 13.57 32.13
C ALA A 93 -9.79 12.81 31.52
N VAL A 94 -9.77 11.48 31.65
CA VAL A 94 -8.75 10.62 31.02
C VAL A 94 -8.74 10.79 29.49
N LEU A 95 -9.92 10.78 28.87
CA LEU A 95 -10.03 10.98 27.41
C LEU A 95 -9.57 12.38 26.99
N ASN A 96 -9.90 13.40 27.75
CA ASN A 96 -9.48 14.77 27.45
C ASN A 96 -7.96 14.94 27.61
N CYS A 97 -7.33 14.32 28.63
CA CYS A 97 -5.88 14.27 28.75
C CYS A 97 -5.23 13.57 27.52
N ALA A 98 -5.78 12.43 27.10
CA ALA A 98 -5.29 11.71 25.93
C ALA A 98 -5.41 12.54 24.65
N ARG A 99 -6.54 13.22 24.43
CA ARG A 99 -6.79 14.11 23.29
C ARG A 99 -5.88 15.34 23.30
N LEU A 100 -5.66 15.93 24.48
CA LEU A 100 -4.77 17.07 24.63
C LEU A 100 -3.32 16.68 24.29
N LEU A 101 -2.82 15.57 24.81
CA LEU A 101 -1.50 15.06 24.44
C LEU A 101 -1.41 14.73 22.95
N THR A 102 -2.44 14.11 22.37
CA THR A 102 -2.51 13.86 20.92
C THR A 102 -2.39 15.15 20.10
N ARG A 103 -2.96 16.27 20.61
CA ARG A 103 -2.86 17.57 19.97
C ARG A 103 -1.50 18.21 20.13
N VAL A 104 -0.85 18.09 21.27
CA VAL A 104 0.37 18.83 21.62
C VAL A 104 1.63 18.14 21.12
N LEU A 105 1.72 16.80 21.22
CA LEU A 105 2.91 16.02 20.88
C LEU A 105 3.54 16.33 19.52
N PRO A 106 2.77 16.45 18.41
CA PRO A 106 3.34 16.77 17.11
C PRO A 106 4.14 18.07 17.08
N PHE A 107 3.69 19.08 17.82
CA PHE A 107 4.37 20.37 17.90
C PHE A 107 5.64 20.34 18.77
N ILE A 108 5.71 19.40 19.71
CA ILE A 108 6.93 19.11 20.44
C ILE A 108 7.96 18.44 19.53
N TYR A 109 7.53 17.51 18.69
CA TYR A 109 8.41 16.81 17.76
C TYR A 109 8.95 17.68 16.60
N GLU A 110 8.23 18.75 16.24
CA GLU A 110 8.71 19.71 15.24
C GLU A 110 10.06 20.36 15.61
N ASP A 111 10.28 20.57 16.92
CA ASP A 111 11.42 21.30 17.43
C ASP A 111 12.55 20.35 17.83
N ALA A 112 13.75 20.60 17.30
CA ALA A 112 14.92 19.78 17.58
C ALA A 112 15.34 19.85 19.05
N ASP A 113 15.16 21.00 19.69
CA ASP A 113 15.58 21.21 21.10
C ASP A 113 14.65 20.49 22.08
N TRP A 114 13.40 20.23 21.67
CA TRP A 114 12.43 19.47 22.43
C TRP A 114 12.49 17.95 22.21
N ARG A 115 13.25 17.51 21.21
CA ARG A 115 13.45 16.09 20.96
C ARG A 115 14.16 15.45 22.15
N GLY A 116 13.65 14.34 22.59
CA GLY A 116 14.14 13.67 23.78
C GLY A 116 13.56 14.18 25.11
N PHE A 117 12.73 15.24 25.11
CA PHE A 117 12.09 15.72 26.34
C PHE A 117 11.37 14.60 27.10
N PHE A 118 10.58 13.80 26.41
CA PHE A 118 9.86 12.68 27.03
C PHE A 118 10.76 11.54 27.49
N TRP A 119 11.99 11.42 26.97
CA TRP A 119 12.95 10.38 27.30
C TRP A 119 13.99 10.81 28.31
N SER A 120 14.02 12.09 28.67
CA SER A 120 14.90 12.63 29.71
C SER A 120 14.38 12.26 31.10
N SER A 121 15.27 11.89 32.02
CA SER A 121 14.95 11.72 33.43
C SER A 121 14.92 13.08 34.13
N LEU A 122 13.97 13.29 35.05
CA LEU A 122 13.89 14.52 35.83
C LEU A 122 15.15 14.75 36.65
N PRO A 123 15.73 15.96 36.64
CA PRO A 123 16.98 16.27 37.37
C PRO A 123 16.91 16.04 38.91
N GLY A 124 15.72 15.96 39.49
CA GLY A 124 15.52 15.74 40.93
C GLY A 124 15.50 14.26 41.38
N ALA A 125 15.27 13.34 40.46
CA ALA A 125 15.08 11.92 40.79
C ALA A 125 16.39 11.18 41.15
N GLN A 126 17.54 11.72 40.76
CA GLN A 126 18.83 11.10 41.03
C GLN A 126 19.26 11.23 42.50
N ASN A 127 18.78 12.26 43.23
CA ASN A 127 19.16 12.51 44.62
C ASN A 127 18.32 11.74 45.67
N GLN A 128 17.22 11.08 45.23
CA GLN A 128 16.35 10.33 46.16
C GLN A 128 16.63 8.80 46.19
N ARG A 129 17.63 8.29 45.44
CA ARG A 129 18.00 6.87 45.46
C ARG A 129 18.58 6.33 46.77
N CYS A 130 18.66 7.15 47.82
CA CYS A 130 19.29 6.78 49.13
C CYS A 130 18.32 6.55 50.29
N ARG A 131 17.04 6.34 50.05
CA ARG A 131 16.11 5.92 51.13
C ARG A 131 15.10 4.90 50.63
N ASP A 132 15.21 3.73 51.14
CA ASP A 132 14.45 2.51 51.27
C ASP A 132 12.95 2.50 50.88
N ASP A 133 12.57 3.00 49.70
CA ASP A 133 11.25 2.70 49.12
C ASP A 133 11.41 2.13 47.73
N LYS A 134 11.16 0.83 47.62
CA LYS A 134 11.22 0.05 46.34
C LYS A 134 10.15 0.41 45.31
N ASP A 135 9.22 1.30 45.66
CA ASP A 135 8.05 1.65 44.83
C ASP A 135 8.02 3.14 44.41
N SER A 136 9.10 3.90 44.59
CA SER A 136 9.11 5.30 44.15
C SER A 136 9.42 5.39 42.64
N ASP A 137 8.39 5.70 41.83
CA ASP A 137 8.38 5.98 40.39
C ASP A 137 9.24 7.22 39.97
N GLY A 138 10.03 7.75 40.87
CA GLY A 138 10.75 9.05 40.78
C GLY A 138 11.93 9.11 39.81
N GLY A 139 12.19 8.10 38.99
CA GLY A 139 13.33 8.09 38.07
C GLY A 139 13.04 7.61 36.67
N ARG A 140 11.78 7.27 36.35
CA ARG A 140 11.38 6.75 35.05
C ARG A 140 11.13 7.90 34.06
N PRO A 141 11.58 7.79 32.79
CA PRO A 141 11.25 8.76 31.75
C PRO A 141 9.75 8.95 31.59
N LEU A 142 9.34 10.18 31.22
CA LEU A 142 7.93 10.53 31.03
C LEU A 142 7.26 9.68 29.93
N ALA A 143 8.01 9.37 28.88
CA ALA A 143 7.56 8.50 27.79
C ALA A 143 7.16 7.10 28.27
N GLU A 144 7.98 6.50 29.14
CA GLU A 144 7.70 5.17 29.68
C GLU A 144 6.44 5.19 30.55
N SER A 145 6.31 6.20 31.43
CA SER A 145 5.13 6.38 32.25
C SER A 145 3.86 6.58 31.43
N LEU A 146 3.93 7.37 30.34
CA LEU A 146 2.82 7.57 29.41
C LEU A 146 2.41 6.28 28.71
N LEU A 147 3.38 5.52 28.18
CA LEU A 147 3.10 4.29 27.43
C LEU A 147 2.52 3.20 28.33
N LEU A 148 3.02 3.06 29.56
CA LEU A 148 2.49 2.09 30.53
C LEU A 148 1.08 2.49 30.98
N ALA A 149 0.85 3.78 31.32
CA ALA A 149 -0.48 4.26 31.67
C ALA A 149 -1.49 4.03 30.53
N ALA A 150 -1.11 4.30 29.28
CA ALA A 150 -1.97 4.04 28.13
C ALA A 150 -2.24 2.54 27.96
N ALA A 151 -1.24 1.67 28.14
CA ALA A 151 -1.40 0.22 28.07
C ALA A 151 -2.33 -0.32 29.18
N ASP A 152 -2.17 0.16 30.42
CA ASP A 152 -3.03 -0.20 31.56
C ASP A 152 -4.48 0.28 31.34
N LEU A 153 -4.67 1.50 30.85
CA LEU A 153 -5.99 2.05 30.55
C LEU A 153 -6.72 1.29 29.42
N LEU A 154 -5.99 0.68 28.47
CA LEU A 154 -6.57 -0.17 27.43
C LEU A 154 -7.17 -1.48 27.96
N PHE A 155 -6.88 -1.84 29.22
CA PHE A 155 -7.47 -2.97 29.94
C PHE A 155 -8.17 -2.55 31.25
N CYS A 156 -8.45 -1.25 31.43
CA CYS A 156 -9.11 -0.75 32.62
C CYS A 156 -10.59 -1.18 32.65
N PRO A 157 -11.05 -1.82 33.74
CA PRO A 157 -12.44 -2.21 33.93
C PRO A 157 -13.42 -1.03 33.86
N ASP A 158 -14.57 -1.24 33.25
CA ASP A 158 -15.65 -0.25 33.01
C ASP A 158 -15.25 0.98 32.18
N PHE A 159 -13.99 1.08 31.77
CA PHE A 159 -13.50 2.11 30.88
C PHE A 159 -13.22 1.58 29.46
N SER A 160 -12.45 0.53 29.35
CA SER A 160 -12.06 -0.10 28.07
C SER A 160 -12.42 -1.59 27.99
N VAL A 161 -12.67 -2.25 29.12
CA VAL A 161 -13.09 -3.62 29.20
C VAL A 161 -14.25 -3.77 30.16
N GLN A 162 -15.03 -4.86 30.02
CA GLN A 162 -16.17 -5.09 30.88
C GLN A 162 -15.71 -5.57 32.26
N SER A 163 -16.25 -4.95 33.33
CA SER A 163 -15.99 -5.41 34.71
C SER A 163 -16.64 -6.78 34.93
N ARG A 164 -15.87 -7.74 35.45
CA ARG A 164 -16.41 -9.02 35.94
C ARG A 164 -16.97 -8.81 37.34
N LYS A 165 -18.27 -8.61 37.47
CA LYS A 165 -18.95 -8.67 38.76
C LYS A 165 -18.84 -10.08 39.33
N ARG A 166 -17.82 -10.37 40.14
CA ARG A 166 -17.82 -11.56 41.01
C ARG A 166 -18.92 -11.41 42.06
N ARG A 167 -19.88 -12.32 42.06
CA ARG A 167 -20.82 -12.48 43.20
C ARG A 167 -20.04 -13.04 44.39
N GLY A 168 -19.70 -12.17 45.40
CA GLY A 168 -19.16 -12.62 46.66
C GLY A 168 -18.02 -11.75 47.19
N GLN A 169 -17.98 -11.57 48.45
CA GLN A 169 -17.30 -10.74 49.39
C GLN A 169 -15.76 -10.67 49.46
N GLU A 170 -15.04 -10.73 48.35
CA GLU A 170 -13.57 -10.59 48.37
C GLU A 170 -13.06 -9.60 47.30
N ALA A 171 -13.62 -8.38 47.30
CA ALA A 171 -13.42 -7.45 46.21
C ALA A 171 -12.22 -6.48 46.36
N VAL A 172 -11.43 -6.57 47.43
CA VAL A 172 -10.39 -5.56 47.74
C VAL A 172 -8.97 -6.02 47.43
N GLU A 173 -8.69 -7.31 47.34
CA GLU A 173 -7.31 -7.82 47.11
C GLU A 173 -7.04 -8.40 45.72
N VAL A 174 -8.01 -8.32 44.78
CA VAL A 174 -7.93 -9.02 43.47
C VAL A 174 -7.62 -8.10 42.29
N ALA A 175 -7.49 -6.77 42.48
CA ALA A 175 -7.16 -5.86 41.39
C ALA A 175 -5.75 -6.15 40.80
N ASP A 176 -4.84 -6.66 41.57
CA ASP A 176 -3.47 -6.96 41.16
C ASP A 176 -3.26 -8.37 40.56
N THR A 177 -4.26 -9.25 40.64
CA THR A 177 -4.12 -10.66 40.23
C THR A 177 -4.94 -11.07 38.98
N VAL A 178 -5.71 -10.16 38.38
CA VAL A 178 -6.43 -10.49 37.15
C VAL A 178 -5.44 -10.51 35.99
N ASP A 179 -5.16 -11.70 35.49
CA ASP A 179 -4.36 -11.86 34.29
C ASP A 179 -5.02 -11.09 33.14
N SER A 180 -4.34 -10.08 32.59
CA SER A 180 -4.82 -9.25 31.51
C SER A 180 -5.15 -10.06 30.24
N CYS A 181 -4.66 -11.29 30.13
CA CYS A 181 -5.05 -12.24 29.08
C CYS A 181 -6.51 -12.63 29.15
N GLU A 182 -7.17 -12.54 30.31
CA GLU A 182 -8.61 -12.76 30.44
C GLU A 182 -9.48 -11.63 29.88
N LEU A 183 -8.90 -10.47 29.62
CA LEU A 183 -9.59 -9.24 29.22
C LEU A 183 -9.45 -8.90 27.73
N ILE A 184 -9.09 -9.87 26.89
CA ILE A 184 -8.91 -9.68 25.44
C ILE A 184 -10.22 -9.15 24.79
N TRP A 185 -10.06 -8.19 23.87
CA TRP A 185 -11.20 -7.43 23.33
C TRP A 185 -12.10 -8.19 22.36
N GLU A 186 -11.56 -9.24 21.72
CA GLU A 186 -12.28 -10.00 20.71
C GLU A 186 -11.77 -11.45 20.64
N ALA A 187 -12.64 -12.40 20.32
CA ALA A 187 -12.25 -13.78 20.08
C ALA A 187 -11.42 -13.91 18.81
N GLY A 188 -10.55 -14.91 18.78
CA GLY A 188 -9.67 -15.20 17.65
C GLY A 188 -8.45 -15.96 18.10
N VAL A 189 -7.27 -15.49 17.71
CA VAL A 189 -6.01 -16.11 18.11
C VAL A 189 -5.90 -16.18 19.63
N GLY A 190 -5.75 -17.38 20.16
CA GLY A 190 -5.55 -17.64 21.57
C GLY A 190 -6.77 -17.45 22.48
N PHE A 191 -7.92 -17.03 21.97
CA PHE A 191 -9.11 -16.73 22.77
C PHE A 191 -10.42 -17.10 22.04
N ALA A 192 -11.24 -17.93 22.68
CA ALA A 192 -12.42 -18.56 22.04
C ALA A 192 -13.73 -17.77 22.19
N GLN A 193 -13.82 -16.83 23.11
CA GLN A 193 -15.08 -16.13 23.43
C GLN A 193 -14.90 -14.61 23.26
N SER A 194 -15.82 -14.02 22.51
CA SER A 194 -15.91 -12.56 22.40
C SER A 194 -16.63 -11.98 23.62
N PRO A 195 -16.13 -10.89 24.21
CA PRO A 195 -16.87 -10.12 25.19
C PRO A 195 -18.10 -9.49 24.54
N ALA A 196 -19.09 -9.09 25.35
CA ALA A 196 -20.26 -8.38 24.85
C ALA A 196 -19.84 -7.06 24.18
N PRO A 197 -20.35 -6.71 22.98
CA PRO A 197 -19.97 -5.50 22.28
C PRO A 197 -20.41 -4.26 23.07
N ASN A 198 -19.48 -3.32 23.25
CA ASN A 198 -19.74 -2.05 23.93
C ASN A 198 -19.10 -0.90 23.15
N SER A 199 -19.95 -0.07 22.52
CA SER A 199 -19.47 1.02 21.66
C SER A 199 -18.73 2.14 22.44
N ALA A 200 -18.97 2.29 23.74
CA ALA A 200 -18.24 3.25 24.56
C ALA A 200 -16.81 2.75 24.82
N HIS A 201 -16.65 1.47 25.15
CA HIS A 201 -15.32 0.86 25.29
C HIS A 201 -14.53 0.94 23.98
N ASP A 202 -15.16 0.64 22.84
CA ASP A 202 -14.52 0.73 21.52
C ASP A 202 -14.07 2.17 21.21
N SER A 203 -14.89 3.17 21.56
CA SER A 203 -14.54 4.58 21.39
C SER A 203 -13.35 4.98 22.27
N ASN A 204 -13.35 4.57 23.55
CA ASN A 204 -12.28 4.87 24.50
C ASN A 204 -10.95 4.21 24.07
N ARG A 205 -11.00 2.94 23.62
CA ARG A 205 -9.84 2.25 23.03
C ARG A 205 -9.29 3.01 21.83
N ALA A 206 -10.17 3.45 20.91
CA ALA A 206 -9.76 4.17 19.72
C ALA A 206 -9.05 5.48 20.04
N GLU A 207 -9.50 6.24 21.03
CA GLU A 207 -8.83 7.48 21.48
C GLU A 207 -7.44 7.21 22.07
N LEU A 208 -7.30 6.17 22.89
CA LEU A 208 -5.98 5.76 23.44
C LEU A 208 -5.04 5.25 22.33
N LEU A 209 -5.56 4.50 21.37
CA LEU A 209 -4.75 4.04 20.24
C LEU A 209 -4.27 5.19 19.34
N LYS A 210 -5.08 6.26 19.17
CA LYS A 210 -4.64 7.49 18.51
C LYS A 210 -3.51 8.17 19.26
N LEU A 211 -3.59 8.24 20.60
CA LEU A 211 -2.50 8.78 21.40
C LEU A 211 -1.22 7.96 21.20
N LEU A 212 -1.29 6.62 21.28
CA LEU A 212 -0.14 5.76 21.04
C LEU A 212 0.45 5.96 19.64
N LEU A 213 -0.41 6.03 18.61
CA LEU A 213 0.03 6.28 17.25
C LEU A 213 0.73 7.65 17.11
N THR A 214 0.23 8.67 17.83
CA THR A 214 0.87 9.98 17.88
C THR A 214 2.22 9.91 18.59
N CYS A 215 2.35 9.18 19.69
CA CYS A 215 3.64 8.94 20.33
C CYS A 215 4.64 8.29 19.36
N PHE A 216 4.21 7.30 18.59
CA PHE A 216 5.06 6.61 17.61
C PHE A 216 5.43 7.47 16.41
N SER A 217 4.72 8.58 16.16
CA SER A 217 4.91 9.43 14.98
C SER A 217 6.14 10.33 15.03
N GLU A 218 6.90 10.36 16.14
CA GLU A 218 8.15 11.13 16.25
C GLU A 218 9.10 10.87 15.06
N VAL A 219 9.12 9.65 14.55
CA VAL A 219 9.94 9.24 13.39
C VAL A 219 9.67 10.07 12.12
N LEU A 220 8.50 10.68 11.98
CA LEU A 220 8.15 11.52 10.83
C LEU A 220 8.89 12.87 10.83
N TYR A 221 9.37 13.29 11.98
CA TYR A 221 10.08 14.56 12.20
C TYR A 221 11.61 14.41 12.15
N LEU A 222 12.09 13.15 12.03
CA LEU A 222 13.52 12.86 11.93
C LEU A 222 13.98 12.91 10.47
N ALA A 223 15.27 13.18 10.25
CA ALA A 223 15.84 13.18 8.91
C ALA A 223 15.76 11.77 8.28
N PRO A 224 15.49 11.64 6.98
CA PRO A 224 15.37 10.34 6.31
C PRO A 224 16.63 9.47 6.37
N THR A 225 17.78 10.10 6.58
CA THR A 225 19.10 9.46 6.73
C THR A 225 19.31 8.85 8.10
N ASP A 226 18.51 9.25 9.08
CA ASP A 226 18.64 8.76 10.44
C ASP A 226 17.97 7.39 10.56
N HIS A 227 18.78 6.35 10.58
CA HIS A 227 18.32 4.97 10.77
C HIS A 227 17.97 4.66 12.25
N HIS A 228 17.44 5.64 12.97
CA HIS A 228 17.11 5.46 14.38
C HIS A 228 15.95 4.48 14.55
N VAL A 229 16.13 3.59 15.51
CA VAL A 229 15.05 2.75 16.02
C VAL A 229 14.08 3.68 16.77
N ASN A 230 12.80 3.58 16.51
CA ASN A 230 11.78 4.36 17.20
C ASN A 230 11.73 3.95 18.69
N PRO A 231 12.15 4.80 19.64
CA PRO A 231 12.24 4.44 21.05
C PRO A 231 10.85 4.16 21.65
N TRP A 232 9.80 4.85 21.18
CA TRP A 232 8.43 4.65 21.63
C TRP A 232 7.92 3.25 21.30
N VAL A 233 8.13 2.80 20.04
CA VAL A 233 7.75 1.47 19.61
C VAL A 233 8.59 0.42 20.32
N LEU A 234 9.89 0.67 20.48
CA LEU A 234 10.79 -0.26 21.13
C LEU A 234 10.39 -0.55 22.57
N PHE A 235 10.11 0.49 23.36
CA PHE A 235 9.68 0.34 24.74
C PHE A 235 8.27 -0.29 24.83
N PHE A 236 7.32 0.20 24.04
CA PHE A 236 5.94 -0.32 24.04
C PHE A 236 5.87 -1.82 23.72
N CYS A 237 6.72 -2.30 22.81
CA CYS A 237 6.78 -3.69 22.40
C CYS A 237 7.78 -4.53 23.22
N SER A 238 8.40 -3.97 24.26
CA SER A 238 9.36 -4.68 25.11
C SER A 238 8.68 -5.51 26.21
N ALA A 239 9.47 -6.33 26.89
CA ALA A 239 9.03 -7.08 28.07
C ALA A 239 8.65 -6.17 29.25
N SER A 240 9.08 -4.89 29.28
CA SER A 240 8.69 -3.92 30.29
C SER A 240 7.20 -3.58 30.30
N ASN A 241 6.53 -3.78 29.15
CA ASN A 241 5.09 -3.62 29.03
C ASN A 241 4.39 -4.95 29.36
N ARG A 242 3.84 -5.04 30.58
CA ARG A 242 3.11 -6.24 31.07
C ARG A 242 1.91 -6.63 30.16
N HIS A 243 1.35 -5.67 29.43
CA HIS A 243 0.22 -5.91 28.54
C HIS A 243 0.63 -6.19 27.07
N ALA A 244 1.91 -6.38 26.76
CA ALA A 244 2.37 -6.58 25.39
C ALA A 244 1.64 -7.73 24.66
N LEU A 245 1.50 -8.89 25.32
CA LEU A 245 0.80 -10.05 24.73
C LEU A 245 -0.71 -9.82 24.55
N PRO A 246 -1.47 -9.43 25.59
CA PRO A 246 -2.89 -9.18 25.42
C PRO A 246 -3.19 -8.01 24.45
N LEU A 247 -2.33 -6.99 24.39
CA LEU A 247 -2.45 -5.92 23.39
C LEU A 247 -2.27 -6.45 21.95
N PHE A 248 -1.17 -7.16 21.70
CA PHE A 248 -0.94 -7.77 20.39
C PHE A 248 -2.10 -8.65 19.95
N THR A 249 -2.59 -9.53 20.86
CA THR A 249 -3.68 -10.45 20.58
C THR A 249 -5.00 -9.69 20.32
N SER A 250 -5.32 -8.70 21.15
CA SER A 250 -6.54 -7.88 21.00
C SER A 250 -6.54 -7.08 19.70
N LEU A 251 -5.43 -6.44 19.35
CA LEU A 251 -5.28 -5.69 18.10
C LEU A 251 -5.48 -6.59 16.88
N LEU A 252 -4.83 -7.75 16.86
CA LEU A 252 -4.92 -8.71 15.76
C LEU A 252 -6.34 -9.28 15.62
N ASN A 253 -6.95 -9.67 16.75
CA ASN A 253 -8.29 -10.27 16.76
C ASN A 253 -9.36 -9.28 16.33
N VAL A 254 -9.31 -8.02 16.80
CA VAL A 254 -10.26 -6.96 16.41
C VAL A 254 -10.21 -6.72 14.90
N VAL A 255 -9.02 -6.72 14.30
CA VAL A 255 -8.86 -6.54 12.84
C VAL A 255 -9.41 -7.75 12.09
N CYS A 256 -9.02 -8.97 12.48
CA CYS A 256 -9.38 -10.18 11.76
C CYS A 256 -10.84 -10.61 11.96
N ALA A 257 -11.45 -10.27 13.09
CA ALA A 257 -12.86 -10.57 13.34
C ALA A 257 -13.83 -9.60 12.68
N TYR A 258 -13.38 -8.40 12.32
CA TYR A 258 -14.25 -7.36 11.78
C TYR A 258 -14.92 -7.76 10.47
N ASP A 259 -16.25 -7.59 10.42
CA ASP A 259 -17.08 -7.81 9.23
C ASP A 259 -17.76 -6.49 8.82
N PRO A 260 -17.36 -5.88 7.70
CA PRO A 260 -17.96 -4.65 7.22
C PRO A 260 -19.36 -4.80 6.63
N SER A 261 -19.82 -6.03 6.36
CA SER A 261 -21.17 -6.29 5.80
C SER A 261 -22.30 -5.97 6.78
N GLY A 262 -21.99 -5.86 8.08
CA GLY A 262 -22.93 -5.43 9.12
C GLY A 262 -24.12 -6.39 9.28
N SER A 263 -25.26 -5.86 9.72
CA SER A 263 -26.46 -6.64 10.05
C SER A 263 -27.25 -7.16 8.83
N GLY A 264 -26.72 -7.06 7.62
CA GLY A 264 -27.39 -7.52 6.40
C GLY A 264 -28.52 -6.62 5.89
N PHE A 265 -28.86 -5.52 6.57
CA PHE A 265 -29.83 -4.55 6.09
C PHE A 265 -29.22 -3.65 5.03
N PRO A 266 -29.83 -3.53 3.84
CA PRO A 266 -29.37 -2.60 2.81
C PRO A 266 -29.29 -1.16 3.37
N TYR A 267 -28.23 -0.44 3.00
CA TYR A 267 -27.97 0.97 3.40
C TYR A 267 -27.78 1.21 4.92
N ASN A 268 -27.61 0.17 5.74
CA ASN A 268 -27.35 0.30 7.17
C ASN A 268 -26.20 1.25 7.47
N HIS A 269 -25.14 1.24 6.66
CA HIS A 269 -23.97 2.10 6.81
C HIS A 269 -24.24 3.60 6.55
N LEU A 270 -25.34 3.95 5.89
CA LEU A 270 -25.76 5.35 5.70
C LEU A 270 -26.59 5.86 6.88
N LEU A 271 -27.27 4.95 7.57
CA LEU A 271 -28.16 5.30 8.67
C LEU A 271 -27.45 5.28 10.03
N PHE A 272 -26.47 4.41 10.20
CA PHE A 272 -25.77 4.21 11.47
C PHE A 272 -24.25 4.40 11.30
N SER A 273 -23.66 5.22 12.17
CA SER A 273 -22.21 5.34 12.27
C SER A 273 -21.61 4.04 12.84
N ASP A 274 -20.70 3.43 12.12
CA ASP A 274 -20.00 2.24 12.57
C ASP A 274 -18.77 2.63 13.41
N ARG A 275 -18.98 2.80 14.71
CA ARG A 275 -17.93 3.12 15.67
C ARG A 275 -16.87 2.01 15.76
N ARG A 276 -17.25 0.76 15.49
CA ARG A 276 -16.33 -0.37 15.49
C ARG A 276 -15.26 -0.23 14.40
N GLN A 277 -15.62 0.31 13.22
CA GLN A 277 -14.64 0.55 12.17
C GLN A 277 -13.52 1.49 12.61
N ILE A 278 -13.82 2.52 13.41
CA ILE A 278 -12.82 3.46 13.91
C ILE A 278 -11.78 2.71 14.75
N LEU A 279 -12.24 1.85 15.66
CA LEU A 279 -11.34 1.00 16.47
C LEU A 279 -10.51 0.07 15.57
N VAL A 280 -11.13 -0.58 14.58
CA VAL A 280 -10.44 -1.50 13.65
C VAL A 280 -9.33 -0.80 12.90
N VAL A 281 -9.59 0.40 12.37
CA VAL A 281 -8.57 1.19 11.66
C VAL A 281 -7.43 1.56 12.58
N GLN A 282 -7.72 2.08 13.79
CA GLN A 282 -6.67 2.44 14.75
C GLN A 282 -5.87 1.21 15.21
N ALA A 283 -6.54 0.10 15.49
CA ALA A 283 -5.89 -1.16 15.86
C ALA A 283 -4.97 -1.67 14.76
N LEU A 284 -5.43 -1.63 13.51
CA LEU A 284 -4.63 -2.01 12.35
C LEU A 284 -3.40 -1.11 12.17
N GLN A 285 -3.58 0.22 12.31
CA GLN A 285 -2.49 1.19 12.17
C GLN A 285 -1.43 1.01 13.26
N VAL A 286 -1.84 0.85 14.53
CA VAL A 286 -0.91 0.56 15.62
C VAL A 286 -0.19 -0.76 15.38
N LEU A 287 -0.90 -1.81 14.97
CA LEU A 287 -0.33 -3.13 14.71
C LEU A 287 0.73 -3.10 13.60
N ILE A 288 0.47 -2.42 12.47
CA ILE A 288 1.45 -2.36 11.40
C ILE A 288 2.68 -1.52 11.73
N VAL A 289 2.56 -0.53 12.61
CA VAL A 289 3.70 0.26 13.10
C VAL A 289 4.53 -0.55 14.09
N THR A 290 3.90 -1.25 15.02
CA THR A 290 4.59 -2.03 16.05
C THR A 290 5.30 -3.27 15.51
N LEU A 291 4.84 -3.85 14.40
CA LEU A 291 5.49 -4.96 13.72
C LEU A 291 6.68 -4.47 12.87
N GLU A 292 7.71 -3.95 13.51
CA GLU A 292 8.95 -3.52 12.86
C GLU A 292 10.14 -4.35 13.34
N ARG A 293 10.92 -4.90 12.38
CA ARG A 293 12.15 -5.64 12.68
C ARG A 293 13.28 -4.64 12.89
N ARG A 294 14.15 -4.87 13.86
CA ARG A 294 15.45 -4.21 13.90
C ARG A 294 16.20 -4.54 12.61
N GLY A 295 16.62 -3.51 11.89
CA GLY A 295 17.56 -3.71 10.80
C GLY A 295 18.85 -4.33 11.37
N PRO A 296 19.53 -5.23 10.63
CA PRO A 296 20.88 -5.59 10.98
C PRO A 296 21.67 -4.29 11.07
N HIS A 297 22.40 -4.07 12.17
CA HIS A 297 23.34 -2.98 12.28
C HIS A 297 24.22 -3.04 11.01
N ALA A 298 24.14 -2.04 10.15
CA ALA A 298 25.16 -1.81 9.16
C ALA A 298 26.42 -1.52 9.99
N ALA A 299 27.28 -2.50 10.08
CA ALA A 299 28.64 -2.25 10.55
C ALA A 299 29.16 -1.10 9.71
N PRO A 300 29.79 -0.06 10.32
CA PRO A 300 30.39 1.00 9.54
C PRO A 300 31.35 0.35 8.54
N ALA A 301 31.18 0.71 7.26
CA ALA A 301 32.09 0.27 6.22
C ALA A 301 33.48 0.79 6.58
N ALA A 302 34.29 -0.06 7.19
CA ALA A 302 35.72 0.19 7.36
C ALA A 302 36.35 0.04 5.97
N ASP A 303 36.74 1.13 5.38
CA ASP A 303 37.68 1.16 4.30
C ASP A 303 38.93 0.37 4.68
N GLY A 304 39.27 -0.62 3.89
CA GLY A 304 40.63 -1.15 3.88
C GLY A 304 40.76 -2.67 4.15
N LEU A 305 40.99 -3.42 3.10
CA LEU A 305 41.89 -4.60 2.96
C LEU A 305 42.12 -5.48 4.22
N HIS A 306 41.75 -6.74 4.05
CA HIS A 306 41.92 -7.91 4.94
C HIS A 306 40.79 -8.17 5.94
N ALA A 307 39.72 -8.78 5.46
CA ALA A 307 38.77 -9.48 6.33
C ALA A 307 39.15 -10.99 6.32
N SER A 308 39.79 -11.44 7.37
CA SER A 308 39.84 -12.84 7.77
C SER A 308 38.44 -13.27 8.23
N ALA A 309 38.05 -14.50 7.83
CA ALA A 309 36.76 -15.10 8.18
C ALA A 309 36.51 -15.11 9.70
N PRO A 310 35.26 -14.77 10.16
CA PRO A 310 34.95 -14.89 11.57
C PRO A 310 34.89 -16.34 12.00
N SER A 311 35.70 -16.68 13.01
CA SER A 311 35.65 -17.95 13.72
C SER A 311 34.30 -18.11 14.43
N ALA A 312 33.69 -19.29 14.28
CA ALA A 312 32.48 -19.68 15.00
C ALA A 312 32.79 -19.70 16.50
N GLY A 313 32.27 -18.74 17.26
CA GLY A 313 32.48 -18.76 18.73
C GLY A 313 32.15 -17.46 19.48
N ASP A 314 31.76 -16.36 18.82
CA ASP A 314 31.45 -15.13 19.53
C ASP A 314 30.03 -14.65 19.19
N GLU A 315 29.03 -15.33 19.75
CA GLU A 315 27.68 -14.79 19.92
C GLU A 315 27.74 -13.76 21.06
N THR A 316 28.37 -12.61 20.81
CA THR A 316 28.25 -11.47 21.72
C THR A 316 26.83 -10.93 21.61
N ASP A 317 26.09 -11.20 22.66
CA ASP A 317 24.85 -10.62 23.14
C ASP A 317 24.66 -9.16 22.65
N SER A 318 24.01 -8.98 21.53
CA SER A 318 23.46 -7.68 21.15
C SER A 318 22.15 -7.47 21.95
N SER A 319 22.27 -7.36 23.29
CA SER A 319 21.22 -7.28 24.26
C SER A 319 20.53 -5.91 24.27
N GLY A 320 19.86 -5.58 23.19
CA GLY A 320 18.84 -4.53 23.27
C GLY A 320 17.43 -5.14 23.35
N PRO A 321 16.44 -4.45 23.91
CA PRO A 321 15.10 -4.98 24.11
C PRO A 321 14.52 -5.53 22.81
N GLU A 322 14.09 -6.79 22.83
CA GLU A 322 13.51 -7.52 21.70
C GLU A 322 12.07 -7.05 21.47
N ASN A 323 11.64 -6.92 20.19
CA ASN A 323 10.26 -6.61 19.85
C ASN A 323 9.37 -7.84 20.09
N GLN A 324 8.63 -7.85 21.21
CA GLN A 324 7.77 -8.95 21.59
C GLN A 324 6.60 -9.17 20.62
N PHE A 325 6.09 -8.12 19.96
CA PHE A 325 4.99 -8.27 18.99
C PHE A 325 5.42 -9.11 17.77
N VAL A 326 6.63 -8.88 17.26
CA VAL A 326 7.22 -9.72 16.20
C VAL A 326 7.43 -11.14 16.70
N ASN A 327 7.87 -11.30 17.95
CA ASN A 327 8.08 -12.60 18.57
C ASN A 327 6.77 -13.38 18.73
N PHE A 328 5.71 -12.76 19.25
CA PHE A 328 4.39 -13.38 19.36
C PHE A 328 3.83 -13.76 18.00
N LEU A 329 3.95 -12.87 17.01
CA LEU A 329 3.52 -13.16 15.65
C LEU A 329 4.23 -14.38 15.07
N SER A 330 5.53 -14.48 15.20
CA SER A 330 6.34 -15.61 14.68
C SER A 330 5.99 -16.96 15.31
N ARG A 331 5.43 -16.94 16.55
CA ARG A 331 5.06 -18.13 17.30
C ARG A 331 3.67 -18.68 16.98
N ILE A 332 2.81 -17.92 16.32
CA ILE A 332 1.48 -18.41 15.89
C ILE A 332 1.68 -19.59 14.93
N HIS A 333 1.10 -20.76 15.26
CA HIS A 333 1.33 -21.99 14.49
C HIS A 333 0.11 -22.92 14.39
N ARG A 334 -0.94 -22.71 15.17
CA ARG A 334 -2.13 -23.55 15.13
C ARG A 334 -2.91 -23.25 13.84
N GLU A 335 -3.34 -24.29 13.14
CA GLU A 335 -4.05 -24.13 11.86
C GLU A 335 -5.36 -23.33 12.02
N GLU A 336 -6.03 -23.43 13.15
CA GLU A 336 -7.24 -22.67 13.46
C GLU A 336 -6.96 -21.16 13.52
N ASP A 337 -5.86 -20.76 14.22
CA ASP A 337 -5.44 -19.37 14.33
C ASP A 337 -5.01 -18.82 12.96
N LEU A 338 -4.22 -19.59 12.21
CA LEU A 338 -3.78 -19.19 10.87
C LEU A 338 -4.98 -19.06 9.90
N SER A 339 -5.95 -19.97 10.00
CA SER A 339 -7.18 -19.92 9.21
C SER A 339 -8.04 -18.71 9.57
N PHE A 340 -8.17 -18.39 10.86
CA PHE A 340 -8.88 -17.21 11.34
C PHE A 340 -8.28 -15.92 10.75
N ILE A 341 -6.96 -15.77 10.83
CA ILE A 341 -6.24 -14.61 10.30
C ILE A 341 -6.46 -14.51 8.77
N LEU A 342 -6.21 -15.60 8.03
CA LEU A 342 -6.32 -15.59 6.58
C LEU A 342 -7.74 -15.27 6.11
N LYS A 343 -8.76 -15.89 6.72
CA LYS A 343 -10.17 -15.62 6.39
C LYS A 343 -10.57 -14.19 6.71
N GLY A 344 -10.12 -13.65 7.84
CA GLY A 344 -10.36 -12.26 8.21
C GLY A 344 -9.80 -11.28 7.19
N LEU A 345 -8.52 -11.43 6.85
CA LEU A 345 -7.86 -10.57 5.87
C LEU A 345 -8.45 -10.73 4.46
N SER A 346 -8.72 -11.97 4.01
CA SER A 346 -9.35 -12.22 2.71
C SER A 346 -10.73 -11.57 2.63
N ARG A 347 -11.55 -11.67 3.68
CA ARG A 347 -12.87 -11.01 3.74
C ARG A 347 -12.75 -9.49 3.57
N LEU A 348 -11.82 -8.87 4.27
CA LEU A 348 -11.59 -7.43 4.18
C LEU A 348 -11.05 -7.02 2.80
N LEU A 349 -10.08 -7.74 2.25
CA LEU A 349 -9.53 -7.47 0.92
C LEU A 349 -10.57 -7.63 -0.20
N ASN A 350 -11.47 -8.59 -0.07
CA ASN A 350 -12.55 -8.82 -1.05
C ASN A 350 -13.74 -7.87 -0.91
N ASN A 351 -13.84 -7.11 0.17
CA ASN A 351 -14.97 -6.19 0.39
C ASN A 351 -15.24 -5.23 -0.80
N PRO A 352 -14.24 -4.58 -1.44
CA PRO A 352 -14.47 -3.72 -2.61
C PRO A 352 -15.01 -4.47 -3.84
N LEU A 353 -14.76 -5.78 -3.92
CA LEU A 353 -15.16 -6.63 -5.04
C LEU A 353 -16.58 -7.16 -4.91
N VAL A 354 -17.17 -7.13 -3.71
CA VAL A 354 -18.52 -7.61 -3.48
C VAL A 354 -19.52 -6.76 -4.27
N GLN A 355 -20.20 -7.42 -5.20
CA GLN A 355 -21.29 -6.82 -5.96
C GLN A 355 -22.62 -7.12 -5.25
N THR A 356 -23.37 -6.08 -4.98
CA THR A 356 -24.71 -6.18 -4.41
C THR A 356 -25.75 -5.86 -5.46
N TYR A 357 -26.94 -6.44 -5.34
CA TYR A 357 -28.07 -6.18 -6.27
C TYR A 357 -28.44 -4.71 -6.33
N LEU A 358 -28.33 -4.01 -5.20
CA LEU A 358 -28.59 -2.58 -5.11
C LEU A 358 -27.26 -1.82 -5.07
N PRO A 359 -27.01 -0.89 -5.99
CA PRO A 359 -25.81 -0.07 -5.96
C PRO A 359 -25.63 0.60 -4.60
N ASN A 360 -24.41 0.61 -4.06
CA ASN A 360 -24.06 1.21 -2.77
C ASN A 360 -24.78 0.60 -1.54
N SER A 361 -25.37 -0.59 -1.63
CA SER A 361 -26.01 -1.23 -0.49
C SER A 361 -25.01 -1.85 0.51
N ALA A 362 -23.79 -2.16 0.09
CA ALA A 362 -22.71 -2.62 0.97
C ALA A 362 -21.73 -1.52 1.28
N LYS A 363 -21.33 -1.44 2.55
CA LYS A 363 -20.27 -0.53 2.99
C LYS A 363 -18.94 -0.97 2.42
N LYS A 364 -18.27 -0.07 1.70
CA LYS A 364 -16.91 -0.32 1.20
C LYS A 364 -15.89 0.24 2.19
N ILE A 365 -14.89 -0.57 2.52
CA ILE A 365 -13.77 -0.15 3.36
C ILE A 365 -12.79 0.69 2.54
N SER A 366 -12.09 1.60 3.21
CA SER A 366 -11.09 2.48 2.60
C SER A 366 -9.64 2.12 2.99
N PHE A 367 -9.44 1.21 3.96
CA PHE A 367 -8.14 0.89 4.55
C PHE A 367 -7.49 -0.41 4.00
N HIS A 368 -7.71 -0.69 2.71
CA HIS A 368 -7.14 -1.88 2.05
C HIS A 368 -5.61 -1.84 1.95
N GLN A 369 -4.99 -0.64 1.92
CA GLN A 369 -3.54 -0.51 1.87
C GLN A 369 -2.90 -0.99 3.19
N GLU A 370 -3.47 -0.59 4.32
CA GLU A 370 -3.05 -1.04 5.64
C GLU A 370 -3.20 -2.56 5.81
N ILE A 371 -4.27 -3.14 5.25
CA ILE A 371 -4.45 -4.61 5.25
C ILE A 371 -3.35 -5.30 4.43
N LEU A 372 -3.00 -4.76 3.27
CA LEU A 372 -1.90 -5.31 2.45
C LEU A 372 -0.56 -5.21 3.18
N ILE A 373 -0.29 -4.12 3.89
CA ILE A 373 0.90 -3.98 4.73
C ILE A 373 0.90 -5.06 5.82
N LEU A 374 -0.21 -5.26 6.53
CA LEU A 374 -0.32 -6.29 7.55
C LEU A 374 -0.12 -7.68 6.94
N PHE A 375 -0.75 -7.99 5.81
CA PHE A 375 -0.56 -9.27 5.11
C PHE A 375 0.90 -9.54 4.75
N TRP A 376 1.59 -8.52 4.23
CA TRP A 376 3.02 -8.59 3.95
C TRP A 376 3.83 -8.94 5.21
N LYS A 377 3.62 -8.18 6.31
CA LYS A 377 4.33 -8.39 7.58
C LYS A 377 4.06 -9.78 8.16
N LEU A 378 2.82 -10.27 8.08
CA LEU A 378 2.46 -11.63 8.50
C LEU A 378 3.25 -12.69 7.70
N CYS A 379 3.33 -12.55 6.39
CA CYS A 379 4.08 -13.46 5.53
C CYS A 379 5.59 -13.39 5.75
N ASP A 380 6.13 -12.20 6.05
CA ASP A 380 7.56 -11.99 6.27
C ASP A 380 8.02 -12.52 7.64
N PHE A 381 7.29 -12.20 8.70
CA PHE A 381 7.67 -12.57 10.05
C PHE A 381 7.23 -13.98 10.46
N ASN A 382 6.15 -14.52 9.88
CA ASN A 382 5.67 -15.87 10.18
C ASN A 382 5.72 -16.79 8.95
N LYS A 383 6.79 -17.59 8.85
CA LYS A 383 6.94 -18.54 7.71
C LYS A 383 5.90 -19.67 7.73
N LYS A 384 5.33 -20.01 8.90
CA LYS A 384 4.23 -20.99 9.02
C LYS A 384 2.95 -20.41 8.43
N PHE A 385 2.67 -19.11 8.64
CA PHE A 385 1.55 -18.43 8.01
C PHE A 385 1.71 -18.38 6.48
N LEU A 386 2.88 -17.99 5.98
CA LEU A 386 3.16 -18.02 4.53
C LEU A 386 2.93 -19.42 3.93
N TYR A 387 3.47 -20.44 4.59
CA TYR A 387 3.27 -21.83 4.14
C TYR A 387 1.79 -22.24 4.18
N PHE A 388 1.06 -21.86 5.22
CA PHE A 388 -0.37 -22.11 5.35
C PHE A 388 -1.17 -21.43 4.22
N VAL A 389 -0.91 -20.16 3.93
CA VAL A 389 -1.51 -19.42 2.82
C VAL A 389 -1.30 -20.14 1.49
N LEU A 390 -0.09 -20.62 1.22
CA LEU A 390 0.26 -21.30 -0.03
C LEU A 390 -0.33 -22.72 -0.12
N LYS A 391 -0.52 -23.39 1.02
CA LYS A 391 -1.16 -24.71 1.09
C LYS A 391 -2.67 -24.59 0.91
N SER A 392 -3.27 -23.53 1.45
CA SER A 392 -4.71 -23.27 1.35
C SER A 392 -5.16 -22.99 -0.08
N SER A 393 -6.42 -23.26 -0.38
CA SER A 393 -7.07 -22.78 -1.61
C SER A 393 -7.31 -21.27 -1.59
N ASP A 394 -7.34 -20.68 -0.41
CA ASP A 394 -7.75 -19.30 -0.15
C ASP A 394 -6.69 -18.27 -0.57
N VAL A 395 -5.48 -18.72 -1.00
CA VAL A 395 -4.48 -17.84 -1.61
C VAL A 395 -5.01 -17.10 -2.85
N LEU A 396 -5.97 -17.69 -3.56
CA LEU A 396 -6.61 -17.06 -4.71
C LEU A 396 -7.57 -15.93 -4.29
N ASP A 397 -8.16 -16.03 -3.11
CA ASP A 397 -9.03 -15.00 -2.52
C ASP A 397 -8.23 -13.76 -2.06
N VAL A 398 -6.91 -13.91 -1.90
CA VAL A 398 -5.98 -12.80 -1.71
C VAL A 398 -5.45 -12.28 -3.04
N LEU A 399 -5.17 -13.17 -4.00
CA LEU A 399 -4.64 -12.81 -5.30
C LEU A 399 -5.58 -11.90 -6.09
N VAL A 400 -6.86 -12.25 -6.17
CA VAL A 400 -7.85 -11.52 -6.99
C VAL A 400 -8.00 -10.07 -6.56
N PRO A 401 -8.16 -9.73 -5.26
CA PRO A 401 -8.16 -8.35 -4.79
C PRO A 401 -6.86 -7.60 -5.11
N ILE A 402 -5.69 -8.24 -4.93
CA ILE A 402 -4.41 -7.60 -5.27
C ILE A 402 -4.38 -7.23 -6.76
N LEU A 403 -4.74 -8.15 -7.65
CA LEU A 403 -4.81 -7.87 -9.09
C LEU A 403 -5.83 -6.79 -9.44
N PHE A 404 -6.95 -6.73 -8.71
CA PHE A 404 -7.92 -5.66 -8.83
C PHE A 404 -7.31 -4.30 -8.49
N PHE A 405 -6.67 -4.17 -7.32
CA PHE A 405 -6.04 -2.92 -6.90
C PHE A 405 -4.90 -2.50 -7.84
N LEU A 406 -4.11 -3.44 -8.33
CA LEU A 406 -3.08 -3.16 -9.33
C LEU A 406 -3.67 -2.61 -10.63
N ASN A 407 -4.78 -3.18 -11.11
CA ASN A 407 -5.45 -2.72 -12.31
C ASN A 407 -6.04 -1.32 -12.15
N GLU A 408 -6.66 -1.02 -10.99
CA GLU A 408 -7.23 0.30 -10.70
C GLU A 408 -6.12 1.37 -10.56
N ALA A 409 -5.06 1.05 -9.81
CA ALA A 409 -3.98 2.00 -9.55
C ALA A 409 -3.03 2.23 -10.75
N ARG A 410 -3.11 1.41 -11.83
CA ARG A 410 -2.19 1.51 -12.99
C ARG A 410 -2.23 2.86 -13.71
N ALA A 411 -3.39 3.50 -13.72
CA ALA A 411 -3.62 4.77 -14.41
C ALA A 411 -3.48 5.98 -13.48
N ASP A 412 -3.33 5.75 -12.18
CA ASP A 412 -3.22 6.80 -11.19
C ASP A 412 -1.81 7.40 -11.22
N PRO A 413 -1.66 8.70 -11.57
CA PRO A 413 -0.37 9.38 -11.58
C PRO A 413 0.10 9.78 -10.18
N PHE A 414 -0.76 9.70 -9.15
CA PHE A 414 -0.44 10.13 -7.81
C PHE A 414 0.47 9.13 -7.07
N ALA A 415 1.26 9.64 -6.13
CA ALA A 415 2.21 8.83 -5.36
C ALA A 415 1.53 7.69 -4.57
N ALA A 416 0.31 7.90 -4.09
CA ALA A 416 -0.45 6.90 -3.36
C ALA A 416 -0.77 5.66 -4.23
N GLY A 417 -1.17 5.86 -5.49
CA GLY A 417 -1.41 4.76 -6.43
C GLY A 417 -0.14 3.99 -6.76
N VAL A 418 0.97 4.71 -6.96
CA VAL A 418 2.29 4.08 -7.23
C VAL A 418 2.74 3.23 -6.03
N GLY A 419 2.60 3.73 -4.80
CA GLY A 419 2.94 2.98 -3.58
C GLY A 419 2.13 1.70 -3.43
N LEU A 420 0.82 1.76 -3.70
CA LEU A 420 -0.06 0.60 -3.70
C LEU A 420 0.38 -0.47 -4.72
N VAL A 421 0.79 -0.02 -5.93
CA VAL A 421 1.31 -0.94 -6.95
C VAL A 421 2.59 -1.62 -6.47
N HIS A 422 3.54 -0.89 -5.88
CA HIS A 422 4.75 -1.49 -5.31
C HIS A 422 4.42 -2.53 -4.26
N MET A 423 3.49 -2.21 -3.35
CA MET A 423 3.06 -3.13 -2.29
C MET A 423 2.47 -4.42 -2.85
N GLY A 424 1.54 -4.32 -3.80
CA GLY A 424 0.94 -5.48 -4.47
C GLY A 424 1.97 -6.32 -5.20
N VAL A 425 2.90 -5.69 -5.93
CA VAL A 425 3.98 -6.39 -6.64
C VAL A 425 4.93 -7.10 -5.67
N PHE A 426 5.27 -6.49 -4.54
CA PHE A 426 6.12 -7.14 -3.53
C PHE A 426 5.45 -8.38 -2.93
N ILE A 427 4.14 -8.32 -2.63
CA ILE A 427 3.41 -9.50 -2.17
C ILE A 427 3.44 -10.60 -3.23
N LEU A 428 3.20 -10.27 -4.50
CA LEU A 428 3.23 -11.24 -5.59
C LEU A 428 4.63 -11.84 -5.83
N LEU A 429 5.68 -11.04 -5.69
CA LEU A 429 7.08 -11.53 -5.73
C LEU A 429 7.32 -12.56 -4.61
N LEU A 430 6.88 -12.26 -3.39
CA LEU A 430 7.01 -13.17 -2.26
C LEU A 430 6.26 -14.49 -2.51
N LEU A 431 5.00 -14.41 -2.94
CA LEU A 431 4.16 -15.58 -3.21
C LEU A 431 4.70 -16.41 -4.39
N SER A 432 5.16 -15.76 -5.47
CA SER A 432 5.67 -16.42 -6.67
C SER A 432 6.97 -17.19 -6.44
N GLY A 433 7.72 -16.85 -5.39
CA GLY A 433 8.91 -17.60 -4.98
C GLY A 433 8.63 -19.03 -4.50
N GLU A 434 7.35 -19.40 -4.37
CA GLU A 434 6.94 -20.71 -3.88
C GLU A 434 6.14 -21.50 -4.94
N ARG A 435 6.56 -22.74 -5.19
CA ARG A 435 5.95 -23.62 -6.19
C ARG A 435 4.44 -23.74 -6.09
N ASN A 436 3.93 -23.89 -4.87
CA ASN A 436 2.50 -24.13 -4.63
C ASN A 436 1.63 -22.98 -5.14
N PHE A 437 2.12 -21.75 -5.11
CA PHE A 437 1.42 -20.60 -5.70
C PHE A 437 1.22 -20.79 -7.21
N GLY A 438 2.28 -21.10 -7.96
CA GLY A 438 2.21 -21.34 -9.41
C GLY A 438 1.25 -22.47 -9.77
N VAL A 439 1.22 -23.55 -8.97
CA VAL A 439 0.28 -24.65 -9.19
C VAL A 439 -1.17 -24.22 -8.95
N ARG A 440 -1.45 -23.38 -7.93
CA ARG A 440 -2.79 -22.89 -7.63
C ARG A 440 -3.36 -21.95 -8.71
N LEU A 441 -2.52 -21.24 -9.43
CA LEU A 441 -2.93 -20.36 -10.52
C LEU A 441 -3.68 -21.07 -11.66
N ASN A 442 -3.53 -22.41 -11.81
CA ASN A 442 -4.25 -23.19 -12.82
C ASN A 442 -5.75 -23.39 -12.52
N LYS A 443 -6.25 -22.99 -11.36
CA LYS A 443 -7.69 -23.07 -11.08
C LYS A 443 -8.47 -22.13 -12.02
N PRO A 444 -9.63 -22.57 -12.54
CA PRO A 444 -10.49 -21.74 -13.36
C PRO A 444 -10.88 -20.44 -12.64
N PHE A 445 -10.85 -19.32 -13.35
CA PHE A 445 -11.33 -18.05 -12.87
C PHE A 445 -12.81 -17.88 -13.23
N THR A 446 -13.69 -17.87 -12.25
CA THR A 446 -15.15 -17.79 -12.43
C THR A 446 -15.77 -16.57 -11.80
N LEU A 447 -14.98 -15.78 -11.04
CA LEU A 447 -15.47 -14.60 -10.32
C LEU A 447 -15.77 -13.44 -11.29
N ARG A 448 -16.90 -12.79 -11.08
CA ARG A 448 -17.19 -11.51 -11.74
C ARG A 448 -16.61 -10.40 -10.90
N VAL A 449 -15.50 -9.83 -11.34
CA VAL A 449 -14.84 -8.70 -10.69
C VAL A 449 -15.27 -7.41 -11.41
N PRO A 450 -15.58 -6.31 -10.71
CA PRO A 450 -15.95 -5.04 -11.30
C PRO A 450 -14.72 -4.35 -11.88
N THR A 451 -14.15 -4.93 -12.94
CA THR A 451 -12.99 -4.38 -13.65
C THR A 451 -13.35 -4.12 -15.11
N ASP A 452 -12.63 -3.21 -15.75
CA ASP A 452 -12.69 -2.94 -17.18
C ASP A 452 -11.97 -4.02 -18.03
N VAL A 453 -11.58 -5.14 -17.40
CA VAL A 453 -11.00 -6.29 -18.11
C VAL A 453 -12.11 -6.99 -18.90
N PRO A 454 -11.93 -7.22 -20.22
CA PRO A 454 -12.88 -7.96 -21.00
C PRO A 454 -13.14 -9.34 -20.39
N VAL A 455 -14.40 -9.76 -20.41
CA VAL A 455 -14.77 -11.10 -19.92
C VAL A 455 -14.03 -12.14 -20.76
N PHE A 456 -13.31 -13.00 -20.09
CA PHE A 456 -12.60 -14.11 -20.73
C PHE A 456 -12.84 -15.41 -19.94
N SER A 457 -12.76 -16.51 -20.63
CA SER A 457 -12.75 -17.84 -20.07
C SER A 457 -11.30 -18.28 -19.89
N GLY A 458 -10.87 -18.55 -18.68
CA GLY A 458 -9.48 -18.91 -18.41
C GLY A 458 -9.23 -19.22 -16.93
N THR A 459 -7.97 -19.19 -16.55
CA THR A 459 -7.48 -19.49 -15.21
C THR A 459 -7.09 -18.21 -14.46
N HIS A 460 -6.77 -18.32 -13.18
CA HIS A 460 -6.17 -17.21 -12.41
C HIS A 460 -4.82 -16.77 -12.98
N ALA A 461 -4.07 -17.70 -13.63
CA ALA A 461 -2.87 -17.36 -14.37
C ALA A 461 -3.17 -16.44 -15.55
N ASP A 462 -4.25 -16.70 -16.29
CA ASP A 462 -4.66 -15.83 -17.39
C ASP A 462 -5.02 -14.43 -16.88
N LEU A 463 -5.74 -14.32 -15.76
CA LEU A 463 -6.05 -13.04 -15.13
C LEU A 463 -4.77 -12.26 -14.77
N LEU A 464 -3.82 -12.91 -14.11
CA LEU A 464 -2.53 -12.31 -13.75
C LEU A 464 -1.79 -11.79 -14.98
N LEU A 465 -1.68 -12.59 -16.04
CA LEU A 465 -1.01 -12.19 -17.29
C LEU A 465 -1.72 -11.04 -18.02
N VAL A 466 -3.04 -11.04 -18.03
CA VAL A 466 -3.84 -9.95 -18.62
C VAL A 466 -3.61 -8.64 -17.88
N ILE A 467 -3.64 -8.66 -16.55
CA ILE A 467 -3.40 -7.47 -15.73
C ILE A 467 -1.96 -6.96 -15.90
N PHE A 468 -0.97 -7.84 -15.82
CA PHE A 468 0.44 -7.46 -16.00
C PHE A 468 0.73 -6.90 -17.40
N HIS A 469 0.16 -7.49 -18.44
CA HIS A 469 0.23 -6.92 -19.78
C HIS A 469 -0.33 -5.49 -19.80
N ARG A 470 -1.49 -5.25 -19.19
CA ARG A 470 -2.09 -3.90 -19.14
C ARG A 470 -1.23 -2.91 -18.35
N MET A 471 -0.63 -3.33 -17.23
CA MET A 471 0.28 -2.48 -16.47
C MET A 471 1.50 -2.07 -17.30
N MET A 472 2.06 -2.98 -18.09
CA MET A 472 3.24 -2.70 -18.91
C MET A 472 2.93 -1.93 -20.21
N THR A 473 1.72 -2.05 -20.76
CA THR A 473 1.36 -1.41 -22.05
C THR A 473 0.56 -0.12 -21.88
N CYS A 474 -0.27 -0.03 -20.84
CA CYS A 474 -1.20 1.09 -20.60
C CYS A 474 -0.98 1.74 -19.22
N GLY A 475 0.03 1.32 -18.48
CA GLY A 475 0.35 1.88 -17.17
C GLY A 475 1.12 3.21 -17.27
N HIS A 476 1.09 3.98 -16.19
CA HIS A 476 1.85 5.22 -16.08
C HIS A 476 3.37 4.97 -16.17
N ARG A 477 4.14 5.93 -16.71
CA ARG A 477 5.62 5.79 -16.89
C ARG A 477 6.37 5.50 -15.59
N ARG A 478 5.86 5.94 -14.44
CA ARG A 478 6.44 5.66 -13.10
C ARG A 478 6.44 4.17 -12.75
N LEU A 479 5.68 3.33 -13.44
CA LEU A 479 5.64 1.89 -13.24
C LEU A 479 6.75 1.15 -14.02
N GLN A 480 7.47 1.82 -14.91
CA GLN A 480 8.52 1.20 -15.73
C GLN A 480 9.61 0.50 -14.89
N PRO A 481 10.07 1.05 -13.74
CA PRO A 481 11.04 0.35 -12.88
C PRO A 481 10.54 -0.98 -12.31
N LEU A 482 9.22 -1.22 -12.28
CA LEU A 482 8.62 -2.45 -11.78
C LEU A 482 8.48 -3.55 -12.85
N TYR A 483 8.80 -3.29 -14.11
CA TYR A 483 8.62 -4.28 -15.18
C TYR A 483 9.46 -5.54 -14.95
N ASP A 484 10.68 -5.39 -14.44
CA ASP A 484 11.54 -6.51 -14.07
C ASP A 484 10.91 -7.37 -12.98
N CYS A 485 10.27 -6.73 -11.99
CA CYS A 485 9.57 -7.41 -10.90
C CYS A 485 8.34 -8.18 -11.41
N LEU A 486 7.52 -7.55 -12.27
CA LEU A 486 6.34 -8.17 -12.87
C LEU A 486 6.73 -9.38 -13.70
N LEU A 487 7.76 -9.26 -14.54
CA LEU A 487 8.25 -10.38 -15.36
C LEU A 487 8.90 -11.46 -14.50
N THR A 488 9.57 -11.11 -13.41
CA THR A 488 10.10 -12.10 -12.44
C THR A 488 8.98 -12.95 -11.85
N VAL A 489 7.85 -12.33 -11.46
CA VAL A 489 6.67 -13.11 -11.01
C VAL A 489 6.22 -14.10 -12.07
N VAL A 490 6.12 -13.65 -13.35
CA VAL A 490 5.70 -14.51 -14.47
C VAL A 490 6.71 -15.64 -14.71
N VAL A 491 8.02 -15.35 -14.68
CA VAL A 491 9.08 -16.38 -14.83
C VAL A 491 8.97 -17.44 -13.74
N ASN A 492 8.80 -17.02 -12.48
CA ASN A 492 8.71 -17.94 -11.34
C ASN A 492 7.52 -18.90 -11.46
N VAL A 493 6.36 -18.44 -11.94
CA VAL A 493 5.18 -19.30 -12.06
C VAL A 493 5.13 -20.09 -13.37
N SER A 494 5.83 -19.65 -14.42
CA SER A 494 5.75 -20.23 -15.78
C SER A 494 6.01 -21.73 -15.86
N PRO A 495 6.91 -22.36 -15.07
CA PRO A 495 7.12 -23.81 -15.11
C PRO A 495 5.91 -24.63 -14.66
N TYR A 496 4.92 -24.01 -14.03
CA TYR A 496 3.76 -24.65 -13.43
C TYR A 496 2.45 -24.36 -14.15
N LEU A 497 2.45 -23.54 -15.22
CA LEU A 497 1.25 -23.13 -15.97
C LEU A 497 0.83 -24.20 -16.98
N LYS A 498 -0.12 -25.03 -16.58
CA LYS A 498 -0.55 -26.21 -17.35
C LYS A 498 -1.28 -25.90 -18.66
N GLY A 499 -1.90 -24.72 -18.76
CA GLY A 499 -2.61 -24.34 -19.97
C GLY A 499 -2.92 -22.85 -19.95
N LEU A 500 -2.50 -22.15 -20.98
CA LEU A 500 -2.82 -20.74 -21.20
C LEU A 500 -3.96 -20.58 -22.20
N SER A 501 -4.83 -19.60 -21.96
CA SER A 501 -5.79 -19.15 -22.96
C SER A 501 -5.08 -18.52 -24.16
N MET A 502 -5.74 -18.52 -25.30
CA MET A 502 -5.26 -17.83 -26.51
C MET A 502 -5.02 -16.34 -26.26
N VAL A 503 -5.85 -15.73 -25.41
CA VAL A 503 -5.73 -14.32 -25.02
C VAL A 503 -4.41 -14.07 -24.30
N SER A 504 -4.07 -14.88 -23.28
CA SER A 504 -2.82 -14.74 -22.52
C SER A 504 -1.58 -15.04 -23.34
N ALA A 505 -1.63 -16.07 -24.19
CA ALA A 505 -0.55 -16.39 -25.12
C ALA A 505 -0.24 -15.24 -26.07
N ASN A 506 -1.28 -14.63 -26.67
CA ASN A 506 -1.12 -13.48 -27.53
C ASN A 506 -0.62 -12.23 -26.79
N LYS A 507 -1.02 -12.02 -25.54
CA LYS A 507 -0.54 -10.89 -24.72
C LYS A 507 0.93 -11.03 -24.35
N LEU A 508 1.41 -12.22 -24.02
CA LEU A 508 2.85 -12.47 -23.77
C LEU A 508 3.68 -12.20 -25.05
N LEU A 509 3.21 -12.65 -26.20
CA LEU A 509 3.90 -12.38 -27.46
C LEU A 509 3.85 -10.90 -27.85
N HIS A 510 2.74 -10.21 -27.58
CA HIS A 510 2.66 -8.77 -27.77
C HIS A 510 3.68 -8.01 -26.90
N LEU A 511 3.91 -8.43 -25.65
CA LEU A 511 4.99 -7.84 -24.83
C LEU A 511 6.36 -8.06 -25.48
N LEU A 512 6.61 -9.25 -26.04
CA LEU A 512 7.85 -9.49 -26.77
C LEU A 512 7.98 -8.61 -28.00
N GLU A 513 6.90 -8.40 -28.75
CA GLU A 513 6.86 -7.48 -29.89
C GLU A 513 7.13 -6.02 -29.51
N VAL A 514 6.66 -5.60 -28.33
CA VAL A 514 6.88 -4.25 -27.81
C VAL A 514 8.32 -4.04 -27.34
N PHE A 515 8.94 -5.07 -26.74
CA PHE A 515 10.26 -4.93 -26.12
C PHE A 515 11.43 -5.41 -27.01
N SER A 516 11.17 -6.11 -28.11
CA SER A 516 12.22 -6.63 -29.02
C SER A 516 12.74 -5.66 -30.10
N PRO A 517 12.07 -4.55 -30.46
CA PRO A 517 12.61 -3.67 -31.50
C PRO A 517 14.00 -3.13 -31.14
N PRO A 518 14.95 -3.05 -32.09
CA PRO A 518 16.32 -2.61 -31.83
C PRO A 518 16.40 -1.21 -31.20
N TRP A 519 15.51 -0.29 -31.60
CA TRP A 519 15.45 1.06 -31.02
C TRP A 519 15.09 1.05 -29.54
N PHE A 520 14.29 0.08 -29.08
CA PHE A 520 13.98 -0.08 -27.66
C PHE A 520 15.14 -0.74 -26.91
N LEU A 521 15.66 -1.84 -27.44
CA LEU A 521 16.75 -2.60 -26.84
C LEU A 521 17.98 -1.72 -26.57
N PHE A 522 18.34 -0.87 -27.53
CA PHE A 522 19.52 0.00 -27.45
C PHE A 522 19.28 1.33 -26.74
N SER A 523 18.07 1.60 -26.23
CA SER A 523 17.73 2.88 -25.60
C SER A 523 18.07 2.96 -24.11
N ALA A 524 18.29 1.85 -23.42
CA ALA A 524 18.68 1.79 -22.02
C ALA A 524 19.42 0.48 -21.70
N PRO A 525 20.33 0.48 -20.71
CA PRO A 525 21.23 -0.66 -20.43
C PRO A 525 20.49 -1.92 -19.95
N ARG A 526 19.28 -1.79 -19.41
CA ARG A 526 18.50 -2.90 -18.84
C ARG A 526 17.39 -3.42 -19.74
N ASN A 527 17.08 -2.77 -20.87
CA ASN A 527 15.94 -3.14 -21.71
C ASN A 527 16.01 -4.58 -22.28
N HIS A 528 17.21 -5.07 -22.56
CA HIS A 528 17.41 -6.46 -23.03
C HIS A 528 16.96 -7.50 -22.00
N GLN A 529 16.97 -7.18 -20.70
CA GLN A 529 16.54 -8.08 -19.63
C GLN A 529 15.06 -8.43 -19.73
N LEU A 530 14.22 -7.49 -20.19
CA LEU A 530 12.78 -7.72 -20.37
C LEU A 530 12.53 -8.80 -21.44
N VAL A 531 13.29 -8.76 -22.54
CA VAL A 531 13.25 -9.78 -23.59
C VAL A 531 13.78 -11.12 -23.05
N PHE A 532 14.86 -11.09 -22.27
CA PHE A 532 15.40 -12.28 -21.65
C PHE A 532 14.36 -12.99 -20.77
N PHE A 533 13.66 -12.27 -19.89
CA PHE A 533 12.61 -12.83 -19.05
C PHE A 533 11.46 -13.44 -19.86
N LEU A 534 11.00 -12.76 -20.91
CA LEU A 534 9.93 -13.29 -21.76
C LEU A 534 10.34 -14.58 -22.49
N LEU A 535 11.56 -14.63 -23.01
CA LEU A 535 12.09 -15.85 -23.63
C LEU A 535 12.22 -16.99 -22.61
N GLU A 536 12.62 -16.69 -21.38
CA GLU A 536 12.66 -17.65 -20.29
C GLU A 536 11.26 -18.17 -19.94
N VAL A 537 10.25 -17.31 -19.89
CA VAL A 537 8.84 -17.73 -19.70
C VAL A 537 8.43 -18.75 -20.78
N PHE A 538 8.69 -18.44 -22.05
CA PHE A 538 8.36 -19.37 -23.14
C PHE A 538 9.10 -20.69 -23.03
N ASN A 539 10.38 -20.66 -22.74
CA ASN A 539 11.19 -21.87 -22.55
C ASN A 539 10.67 -22.71 -21.38
N ASN A 540 10.35 -22.09 -20.25
CA ASN A 540 9.82 -22.81 -19.10
C ASN A 540 8.50 -23.52 -19.45
N ILE A 541 7.58 -22.85 -20.14
CA ILE A 541 6.31 -23.47 -20.53
C ILE A 541 6.53 -24.58 -21.56
N ILE A 542 7.38 -24.37 -22.56
CA ILE A 542 7.70 -25.40 -23.59
C ILE A 542 8.36 -26.62 -22.97
N GLN A 543 9.29 -26.43 -22.04
CA GLN A 543 10.05 -27.53 -21.44
C GLN A 543 9.27 -28.32 -20.38
N TYR A 544 8.41 -27.67 -19.63
CA TYR A 544 7.77 -28.29 -18.48
C TYR A 544 6.27 -28.52 -18.61
N GLN A 545 5.58 -27.79 -19.52
CA GLN A 545 4.10 -27.79 -19.62
C GLN A 545 3.64 -27.75 -21.10
N PHE A 546 4.37 -28.40 -22.00
CA PHE A 546 4.09 -28.37 -23.42
C PHE A 546 2.67 -28.86 -23.77
N ASP A 547 2.29 -30.04 -23.24
CA ASP A 547 1.08 -30.78 -23.62
C ASP A 547 -0.23 -29.96 -23.44
N GLY A 548 -0.27 -29.09 -22.45
CA GLY A 548 -1.45 -28.26 -22.17
C GLY A 548 -1.43 -26.88 -22.83
N ASN A 549 -0.31 -26.49 -23.50
CA ASN A 549 -0.10 -25.14 -23.99
C ASN A 549 -0.11 -25.00 -25.52
N SER A 550 -0.94 -25.77 -26.22
CA SER A 550 -1.11 -25.70 -27.66
C SER A 550 -1.41 -24.27 -28.18
N ASN A 551 -2.17 -23.47 -27.43
CA ASN A 551 -2.44 -22.07 -27.74
C ASN A 551 -1.17 -21.22 -27.81
N LEU A 552 -0.26 -21.39 -26.86
CA LEU A 552 1.02 -20.68 -26.84
C LEU A 552 1.89 -21.17 -28.03
N VAL A 553 2.02 -22.48 -28.21
CA VAL A 553 2.81 -23.07 -29.30
C VAL A 553 2.32 -22.57 -30.65
N TYR A 554 1.02 -22.56 -30.88
CA TYR A 554 0.43 -22.04 -32.11
C TYR A 554 0.75 -20.54 -32.31
N SER A 555 0.63 -19.74 -31.25
CA SER A 555 0.95 -18.31 -31.30
C SER A 555 2.43 -18.05 -31.59
N LEU A 556 3.35 -18.89 -31.05
CA LEU A 556 4.79 -18.84 -31.37
C LEU A 556 5.05 -19.15 -32.87
N ILE A 557 4.40 -20.18 -33.43
CA ILE A 557 4.51 -20.55 -34.85
C ILE A 557 4.06 -19.40 -35.75
N ARG A 558 2.94 -18.77 -35.45
CA ARG A 558 2.41 -17.61 -36.19
C ARG A 558 3.36 -16.41 -36.21
N ARG A 559 4.13 -16.23 -35.15
CA ARG A 559 5.04 -15.07 -34.97
C ARG A 559 6.51 -15.45 -35.05
N ARG A 560 6.83 -16.53 -35.77
CA ARG A 560 8.21 -17.06 -35.95
C ARG A 560 9.22 -16.01 -36.39
N ASN A 561 8.80 -15.04 -37.22
CA ASN A 561 9.67 -13.99 -37.73
C ASN A 561 10.26 -13.10 -36.60
N LEU A 562 9.55 -12.93 -35.49
CA LEU A 562 10.03 -12.16 -34.32
C LEU A 562 11.28 -12.80 -33.73
N PHE A 563 11.28 -14.12 -33.57
CA PHE A 563 12.43 -14.86 -33.02
C PHE A 563 13.61 -14.88 -33.99
N GLN A 564 13.34 -14.97 -35.30
CA GLN A 564 14.38 -14.84 -36.33
C GLN A 564 15.03 -13.43 -36.31
N GLN A 565 14.23 -12.39 -36.15
CA GLN A 565 14.75 -11.01 -36.04
C GLN A 565 15.63 -10.83 -34.80
N LEU A 566 15.24 -11.42 -33.65
CA LEU A 566 16.06 -11.39 -32.44
C LEU A 566 17.37 -12.17 -32.62
N ALA A 567 17.34 -13.35 -33.26
CA ALA A 567 18.54 -14.13 -33.55
C ALA A 567 19.51 -13.38 -34.48
N ASN A 568 18.97 -12.67 -35.47
CA ASN A 568 19.73 -11.91 -36.48
C ASN A 568 19.94 -10.44 -36.12
N LEU A 569 19.76 -10.04 -34.84
CA LEU A 569 19.93 -8.66 -34.38
C LEU A 569 21.35 -8.17 -34.73
N GLY A 570 21.47 -7.05 -35.47
CA GLY A 570 22.75 -6.42 -35.77
C GLY A 570 23.42 -5.87 -34.52
N ALA A 571 24.70 -6.21 -34.34
CA ALA A 571 25.51 -5.75 -33.20
C ALA A 571 26.59 -4.74 -33.60
N ASP A 572 26.70 -4.42 -34.89
CA ASP A 572 27.64 -3.45 -35.43
C ASP A 572 27.21 -1.98 -35.11
N ALA A 573 28.18 -1.08 -35.08
CA ALA A 573 27.94 0.32 -34.75
C ALA A 573 26.96 1.01 -35.71
N ALA A 574 26.97 0.63 -37.00
CA ALA A 574 26.03 1.17 -38.00
C ALA A 574 24.60 0.76 -37.74
N SER A 575 24.36 -0.50 -37.37
CA SER A 575 23.04 -1.02 -36.99
C SER A 575 22.50 -0.38 -35.73
N ILE A 576 23.34 -0.19 -34.70
CA ILE A 576 22.98 0.50 -33.44
C ILE A 576 22.57 1.94 -33.76
N HIS A 577 23.41 2.68 -34.49
CA HIS A 577 23.12 4.07 -34.85
C HIS A 577 21.83 4.19 -35.68
N LYS A 578 21.63 3.33 -36.68
CA LYS A 578 20.41 3.30 -37.49
C LYS A 578 19.14 3.06 -36.63
N ALA A 579 19.22 2.18 -35.66
CA ALA A 579 18.13 1.88 -34.74
C ALA A 579 17.78 3.08 -33.87
N LEU A 580 18.76 3.79 -33.32
CA LEU A 580 18.55 4.97 -32.50
C LEU A 580 18.02 6.17 -33.31
N LEU A 581 18.47 6.38 -34.55
CA LEU A 581 17.93 7.39 -35.47
C LEU A 581 16.44 7.12 -35.82
N TYR A 582 16.01 5.88 -35.89
CA TYR A 582 14.61 5.56 -36.12
C TYR A 582 13.70 6.06 -35.01
N LYS A 583 14.17 6.02 -33.76
CA LYS A 583 13.45 6.56 -32.58
C LYS A 583 13.25 8.08 -32.70
N THR A 584 14.28 8.83 -33.10
CA THR A 584 14.20 10.28 -33.25
C THR A 584 13.28 10.72 -34.37
N LYS A 585 13.29 10.01 -35.49
CA LYS A 585 12.36 10.26 -36.61
C LYS A 585 10.90 9.96 -36.24
N LYS A 586 10.63 8.88 -35.51
CA LYS A 586 9.28 8.52 -35.05
C LYS A 586 8.75 9.51 -34.01
N LYS A 587 9.63 10.06 -33.15
CA LYS A 587 9.27 11.10 -32.16
C LYS A 587 8.96 12.42 -32.86
N LYS A 588 9.72 12.80 -33.90
CA LYS A 588 9.46 14.00 -34.71
C LYS A 588 8.16 13.89 -35.53
N LYS A 589 7.84 12.69 -36.07
CA LYS A 589 6.61 12.47 -36.85
C LYS A 589 5.34 12.43 -35.96
N LYS A 590 5.49 12.12 -34.66
CA LYS A 590 4.38 12.14 -33.69
C LYS A 590 4.12 13.56 -33.16
N ASN A 591 5.14 14.42 -33.14
CA ASN A 591 5.02 15.82 -32.72
C ASN A 591 4.72 16.78 -33.88
N ALA A 592 4.90 16.36 -35.15
CA ALA A 592 4.41 17.06 -36.32
C ALA A 592 3.02 16.51 -36.63
N GLY A 593 1.97 17.26 -36.32
CA GLY A 593 0.61 16.94 -36.75
C GLY A 593 0.54 16.68 -38.25
N PRO A 594 -0.56 16.11 -38.78
CA PRO A 594 -0.68 15.71 -40.19
C PRO A 594 -0.37 16.91 -41.11
N SER A 595 0.73 16.77 -41.84
CA SER A 595 1.16 17.79 -42.79
C SER A 595 0.15 17.89 -43.91
N GLN A 596 -0.05 19.11 -44.43
CA GLN A 596 -0.97 19.42 -45.56
C GLN A 596 -0.75 18.57 -46.82
N SER A 597 0.36 17.84 -46.95
CA SER A 597 0.62 16.94 -48.09
C SER A 597 -0.22 15.66 -48.07
N ASP A 598 -0.66 15.19 -46.89
CA ASP A 598 -1.50 13.98 -46.80
C ASP A 598 -3.00 14.25 -47.06
N ARG A 599 -3.37 15.55 -47.21
CA ARG A 599 -4.72 15.97 -47.63
C ARG A 599 -4.87 16.04 -49.14
N ALA A 600 -3.77 16.20 -49.90
CA ALA A 600 -3.81 16.32 -51.33
C ALA A 600 -3.99 14.97 -52.05
N ASP A 601 -3.54 13.84 -51.40
CA ASP A 601 -3.66 12.50 -51.99
C ASP A 601 -5.02 11.82 -51.75
N ALA A 602 -5.87 12.41 -50.90
CA ALA A 602 -7.23 11.90 -50.65
C ALA A 602 -8.31 12.48 -51.60
N GLU A 603 -7.99 13.56 -52.33
CA GLU A 603 -8.94 14.22 -53.25
C GLU A 603 -8.83 13.80 -54.71
N SER A 604 -7.89 12.91 -55.07
CA SER A 604 -7.66 12.50 -56.45
C SER A 604 -8.13 11.08 -56.81
N ARG A 605 -9.20 10.56 -56.19
CA ARG A 605 -9.86 9.36 -56.66
C ARG A 605 -11.18 9.73 -57.35
N PRO A 606 -11.38 9.38 -58.68
CA PRO A 606 -12.59 9.69 -59.40
C PRO A 606 -13.80 8.91 -58.87
N ARG A 607 -14.90 9.60 -58.71
CA ARG A 607 -16.21 8.98 -58.50
C ARG A 607 -16.70 8.35 -59.78
N PRO A 608 -17.25 7.11 -59.77
CA PRO A 608 -17.99 6.57 -60.88
C PRO A 608 -19.39 7.24 -60.93
N GLY A 609 -19.76 7.76 -62.11
CA GLY A 609 -21.07 8.30 -62.40
C GLY A 609 -22.13 7.22 -62.61
N PRO A 610 -23.41 7.63 -62.63
CA PRO A 610 -24.55 6.72 -62.67
C PRO A 610 -24.98 6.32 -64.05
N ASP A 611 -25.32 5.02 -64.28
CA ASP A 611 -26.22 4.62 -65.33
C ASP A 611 -27.04 3.39 -64.90
N GLU A 612 -28.38 3.53 -65.10
CA GLU A 612 -29.48 2.57 -65.02
C GLU A 612 -29.58 1.72 -66.33
N PRO A 613 -30.54 0.78 -66.48
CA PRO A 613 -31.48 0.09 -65.60
C PRO A 613 -31.78 -1.40 -65.96
N ALA A 614 -32.74 -1.93 -65.20
CA ALA A 614 -33.74 -2.96 -65.47
C ALA A 614 -33.54 -4.42 -65.12
N GLY A 615 -34.16 -4.87 -64.13
CA GLY A 615 -35.18 -5.78 -63.68
C GLY A 615 -35.23 -7.26 -64.18
N PRO A 616 -36.14 -8.15 -63.70
CA PRO A 616 -36.74 -8.29 -62.36
C PRO A 616 -36.70 -9.74 -61.78
N GLY A 617 -37.03 -9.96 -60.54
CA GLY A 617 -37.34 -11.30 -60.04
C GLY A 617 -37.24 -11.45 -58.52
N ALA A 618 -38.37 -11.33 -57.81
CA ALA A 618 -38.57 -11.60 -56.40
C ALA A 618 -38.62 -13.11 -56.09
N PRO A 619 -38.62 -13.62 -54.81
CA PRO A 619 -39.46 -13.10 -53.71
C PRO A 619 -38.87 -13.09 -52.25
N GLU A 620 -39.46 -12.21 -51.51
CA GLU A 620 -39.80 -12.19 -50.06
C GLU A 620 -39.14 -13.14 -49.04
N ALA A 621 -38.59 -12.52 -48.04
CA ALA A 621 -38.75 -12.95 -46.64
C ALA A 621 -38.59 -11.74 -45.68
N THR A 622 -39.54 -11.65 -44.79
CA THR A 622 -39.90 -10.60 -43.81
C THR A 622 -38.85 -10.19 -42.76
N PRO A 623 -38.93 -8.96 -42.21
CA PRO A 623 -37.93 -8.39 -41.33
C PRO A 623 -38.28 -8.54 -39.84
N GLY A 624 -37.25 -8.77 -39.00
CA GLY A 624 -37.30 -8.64 -37.55
C GLY A 624 -36.82 -7.26 -37.08
N PRO A 625 -37.28 -6.75 -35.93
CA PRO A 625 -37.28 -5.32 -35.62
C PRO A 625 -35.97 -4.77 -35.09
N GLY A 626 -35.52 -3.67 -35.70
CA GLY A 626 -34.37 -2.89 -35.24
C GLY A 626 -34.72 -1.98 -34.07
N MET A 627 -33.85 -1.96 -33.08
CA MET A 627 -33.97 -1.10 -31.92
C MET A 627 -33.33 0.26 -32.21
N ARG A 628 -34.16 1.31 -32.21
CA ARG A 628 -33.76 2.72 -32.36
C ARG A 628 -33.10 3.26 -31.10
N LYS A 629 -32.00 3.97 -31.28
CA LYS A 629 -31.40 4.85 -30.25
C LYS A 629 -32.35 6.00 -29.95
N ILE A 630 -32.72 6.15 -28.67
CA ILE A 630 -33.45 7.31 -28.17
C ILE A 630 -32.44 8.20 -27.45
N THR A 631 -32.20 9.37 -28.03
CA THR A 631 -31.58 10.53 -27.34
C THR A 631 -32.69 11.33 -26.68
N GLN A 632 -32.72 11.38 -25.38
CA GLN A 632 -33.62 12.28 -24.64
C GLN A 632 -32.87 13.51 -24.16
N LYS A 633 -33.22 14.66 -24.77
CA LYS A 633 -33.04 15.99 -24.21
C LYS A 633 -34.19 16.23 -23.24
N SER A 634 -33.95 16.46 -21.98
CA SER A 634 -34.96 16.97 -21.05
C SER A 634 -34.75 18.47 -20.82
N ARG A 635 -35.80 19.18 -21.12
CA ARG A 635 -36.00 20.62 -20.95
C ARG A 635 -36.73 20.88 -19.64
N ALA A 636 -36.25 21.87 -18.89
CA ALA A 636 -36.83 22.32 -17.64
C ALA A 636 -38.13 23.11 -17.84
N SER A 637 -39.06 23.07 -16.88
CA SER A 637 -40.01 24.16 -16.60
C SER A 637 -40.55 24.00 -15.18
N HIS A 638 -40.25 24.94 -14.33
CA HIS A 638 -41.02 25.99 -13.69
C HIS A 638 -41.97 25.64 -12.52
N GLY A 639 -41.76 26.37 -11.44
CA GLY A 639 -42.69 26.84 -10.40
C GLY A 639 -42.07 26.75 -9.02
N GLY A 640 -41.79 27.77 -8.23
CA GLY A 640 -42.24 29.13 -8.13
C GLY A 640 -42.56 29.41 -6.66
N ALA A 641 -41.94 30.40 -6.05
CA ALA A 641 -42.28 31.27 -4.91
C ALA A 641 -41.10 31.48 -3.96
N ALA A 642 -40.40 32.57 -4.00
CA ALA A 642 -40.60 33.94 -3.52
C ALA A 642 -40.48 34.12 -1.99
N VAL A 643 -39.51 34.97 -1.61
CA VAL A 643 -39.51 36.13 -0.66
C VAL A 643 -38.10 36.18 -0.01
N ALA A 644 -37.31 37.16 -0.11
CA ALA A 644 -37.09 38.54 -0.04
C ALA A 644 -35.62 38.86 0.31
N ASP A 645 -35.05 39.76 -0.45
CA ASP A 645 -33.85 40.58 -0.21
C ASP A 645 -34.19 41.78 0.69
N PRO A 646 -33.30 42.76 0.98
CA PRO A 646 -31.89 43.08 0.80
C PRO A 646 -31.22 43.76 2.03
N PRO A 647 -30.16 44.64 1.97
CA PRO A 647 -29.53 45.35 0.88
C PRO A 647 -27.98 45.49 0.89
N GLN A 648 -27.51 45.92 -0.25
CA GLN A 648 -26.26 46.45 -0.73
C GLN A 648 -25.49 47.46 0.14
N THR A 649 -24.16 47.49 -0.03
CA THR A 649 -23.43 48.72 -0.38
C THR A 649 -22.26 48.43 -1.28
N ALA A 650 -22.23 49.19 -2.38
CA ALA A 650 -21.20 49.24 -3.38
C ALA A 650 -20.03 50.17 -2.97
N VAL A 651 -18.86 50.01 -3.57
CA VAL A 651 -18.13 51.07 -4.27
C VAL A 651 -17.08 50.47 -5.20
N ASP A 652 -17.19 50.77 -6.45
CA ASP A 652 -16.36 51.06 -7.60
C ASP A 652 -14.88 50.78 -7.68
N GLY A 653 -14.48 50.32 -8.89
CA GLY A 653 -13.26 50.68 -9.51
C GLY A 653 -12.79 49.75 -10.58
N ALA A 654 -13.39 49.88 -11.78
CA ALA A 654 -12.89 49.87 -13.18
C ALA A 654 -11.65 49.01 -13.52
N SER A 655 -11.79 48.20 -14.47
CA SER A 655 -11.56 48.06 -15.94
C SER A 655 -10.29 47.26 -16.20
N ASP A 656 -10.16 46.39 -17.13
CA ASP A 656 -10.61 46.10 -18.44
C ASP A 656 -10.20 44.69 -18.86
N THR A 657 -11.09 44.00 -19.55
CA THR A 657 -10.93 43.15 -20.75
C THR A 657 -9.58 42.44 -20.98
N GLU A 658 -9.59 41.14 -21.18
CA GLU A 658 -9.89 40.36 -22.37
C GLU A 658 -9.63 38.88 -22.18
N SER A 659 -10.62 38.16 -22.56
CA SER A 659 -10.72 36.96 -23.39
C SER A 659 -9.58 35.92 -23.40
N ASN A 660 -10.01 34.74 -22.99
CA ASN A 660 -9.96 33.49 -23.77
C ASN A 660 -8.63 32.91 -24.22
N SER A 661 -8.30 31.80 -23.71
CA SER A 661 -8.30 30.51 -24.41
C SER A 661 -7.49 29.48 -23.60
N GLU A 662 -8.18 28.46 -23.19
CA GLU A 662 -7.56 27.19 -22.78
C GLU A 662 -6.71 26.68 -23.92
N ARG A 663 -5.41 26.56 -23.70
CA ARG A 663 -4.50 25.74 -24.48
C ARG A 663 -3.63 24.97 -23.53
N ASP A 664 -3.85 23.68 -23.53
CA ASP A 664 -2.95 22.67 -23.01
C ASP A 664 -1.52 22.91 -23.54
N HIS A 665 -0.63 23.43 -22.70
CA HIS A 665 0.79 23.44 -22.93
C HIS A 665 1.43 22.32 -22.13
N GLU A 666 1.66 21.19 -22.78
CA GLU A 666 2.72 20.26 -22.37
C GLU A 666 4.07 20.94 -22.59
N ASP A 667 4.59 21.51 -21.53
CA ASP A 667 5.93 22.10 -21.50
C ASP A 667 6.99 21.00 -21.59
N ASN A 668 7.60 20.97 -22.74
CA ASN A 668 8.81 20.23 -23.05
C ASN A 668 10.00 21.19 -22.88
N GLN A 669 10.36 21.51 -21.66
CA GLN A 669 11.57 22.30 -21.37
C GLN A 669 12.76 21.35 -21.20
N THR A 670 13.63 21.39 -22.18
CA THR A 670 15.04 21.10 -22.03
C THR A 670 15.65 22.26 -21.25
N GLU A 671 15.90 22.10 -19.97
CA GLU A 671 16.69 23.06 -19.19
C GLU A 671 18.15 22.96 -19.60
N SER A 672 18.64 24.04 -20.20
CA SER A 672 20.06 24.41 -20.14
C SER A 672 20.22 25.17 -18.83
N GLU A 673 20.85 24.57 -17.85
CA GLU A 673 21.28 25.27 -16.63
C GLU A 673 22.35 26.32 -16.96
N ALA A 674 22.02 27.58 -16.72
CA ALA A 674 23.01 28.65 -16.58
C ALA A 674 23.47 28.63 -15.11
N ALA A 675 24.70 28.16 -14.94
CA ALA A 675 25.40 28.13 -13.67
C ALA A 675 25.82 29.54 -13.23
N THR A 676 25.45 29.95 -12.02
CA THR A 676 26.20 30.93 -11.23
C THR A 676 26.86 30.21 -10.06
N GLY A 677 28.13 30.21 -10.12
CA GLY A 677 29.31 29.80 -9.43
C GLY A 677 29.25 29.30 -7.97
N LEU A 678 29.85 28.13 -7.83
CA LEU A 678 30.88 27.77 -6.83
C LEU A 678 31.51 26.44 -7.28
N PRO A 679 32.81 26.21 -7.19
CA PRO A 679 33.49 25.09 -7.81
C PRO A 679 33.43 23.86 -6.89
N GLY A 680 32.52 22.95 -7.19
CA GLY A 680 32.49 21.60 -6.65
C GLY A 680 32.52 20.64 -7.83
N THR A 681 33.61 19.92 -8.02
CA THR A 681 33.81 18.90 -9.04
C THR A 681 32.80 17.77 -8.96
N SER A 682 31.67 17.90 -9.67
CA SER A 682 30.82 16.77 -10.05
C SER A 682 31.11 16.43 -11.50
N SER A 683 31.91 15.40 -11.73
CA SER A 683 32.07 14.77 -13.03
C SER A 683 30.74 14.17 -13.46
N ALA A 684 29.95 14.88 -14.23
CA ALA A 684 28.80 14.35 -14.92
C ALA A 684 29.29 13.24 -15.86
N SER A 685 29.04 11.98 -15.51
CA SER A 685 29.33 10.87 -16.40
C SER A 685 28.59 11.08 -17.72
N PRO A 686 29.23 10.85 -18.88
CA PRO A 686 28.56 11.00 -20.17
C PRO A 686 27.32 10.09 -20.22
N PRO A 687 26.22 10.53 -20.88
CA PRO A 687 25.01 9.75 -20.99
C PRO A 687 25.33 8.39 -21.61
N TRP A 688 24.80 7.33 -21.02
CA TRP A 688 25.03 5.95 -21.47
C TRP A 688 24.62 5.75 -22.93
N THR A 689 25.49 5.13 -23.73
CA THR A 689 25.24 4.79 -25.14
C THR A 689 25.52 3.31 -25.38
N ALA A 690 24.69 2.67 -26.21
CA ALA A 690 24.88 1.27 -26.58
C ALA A 690 26.16 1.13 -27.42
N THR A 691 27.02 0.15 -27.08
CA THR A 691 28.23 -0.19 -27.81
C THR A 691 28.12 -1.59 -28.43
N PRO A 692 28.85 -1.89 -29.51
CA PRO A 692 28.89 -3.25 -30.09
C PRO A 692 29.24 -4.33 -29.07
N ASP A 693 30.25 -4.11 -28.24
CA ASP A 693 30.69 -5.06 -27.23
C ASP A 693 29.61 -5.33 -26.17
N TRP A 694 28.91 -4.26 -25.75
CA TRP A 694 27.78 -4.42 -24.84
C TRP A 694 26.66 -5.23 -25.48
N VAL A 695 26.32 -5.02 -26.75
CA VAL A 695 25.30 -5.83 -27.44
C VAL A 695 25.75 -7.28 -27.54
N LEU A 696 26.99 -7.55 -27.89
CA LEU A 696 27.52 -8.91 -27.98
C LEU A 696 27.55 -9.61 -26.62
N SER A 697 27.80 -8.89 -25.53
CA SER A 697 27.87 -9.44 -24.17
C SER A 697 26.59 -10.15 -23.71
N TRP A 698 25.41 -9.73 -24.20
CA TRP A 698 24.12 -10.31 -23.83
C TRP A 698 23.41 -11.01 -24.99
N LYS A 699 23.61 -10.62 -26.26
CA LYS A 699 22.95 -11.21 -27.42
C LYS A 699 23.19 -12.72 -27.51
N SER A 700 24.45 -13.18 -27.31
CA SER A 700 24.82 -14.59 -27.34
C SER A 700 24.18 -15.40 -26.21
N LYS A 701 23.75 -14.75 -25.14
CA LYS A 701 23.12 -15.35 -23.95
C LYS A 701 21.60 -15.42 -24.04
N LEU A 702 20.98 -14.85 -25.09
CA LEU A 702 19.52 -14.93 -25.24
C LEU A 702 19.07 -16.40 -25.35
N PRO A 703 18.10 -16.83 -24.51
CA PRO A 703 17.69 -18.24 -24.45
C PRO A 703 16.75 -18.60 -25.60
N LEU A 704 17.23 -18.46 -26.86
CA LEU A 704 16.47 -18.70 -28.09
C LEU A 704 16.52 -20.18 -28.56
N GLN A 705 17.47 -20.95 -28.10
CA GLN A 705 17.77 -22.30 -28.63
C GLN A 705 16.53 -23.21 -28.59
N THR A 706 15.85 -23.31 -27.48
CA THR A 706 14.66 -24.17 -27.32
C THR A 706 13.54 -23.75 -28.25
N ILE A 707 13.26 -22.44 -28.32
CA ILE A 707 12.20 -21.90 -29.20
C ILE A 707 12.53 -22.10 -30.67
N MET A 708 13.77 -21.81 -31.06
CA MET A 708 14.19 -22.03 -32.45
C MET A 708 14.12 -23.49 -32.84
N ARG A 709 14.53 -24.44 -31.98
CA ARG A 709 14.39 -25.86 -32.21
C ARG A 709 12.92 -26.28 -32.33
N LEU A 710 12.06 -25.80 -31.45
CA LEU A 710 10.61 -26.00 -31.56
C LEU A 710 10.08 -25.57 -32.92
N LEU A 711 10.42 -24.35 -33.34
CA LEU A 711 9.97 -23.82 -34.64
C LEU A 711 10.50 -24.61 -35.80
N GLN A 712 11.77 -25.02 -35.79
CA GLN A 712 12.35 -25.87 -36.84
C GLN A 712 11.59 -27.18 -37.04
N VAL A 713 11.11 -27.79 -35.96
CA VAL A 713 10.40 -29.06 -35.98
C VAL A 713 8.94 -28.90 -36.35
N LEU A 714 8.24 -27.95 -35.71
CA LEU A 714 6.77 -27.86 -35.84
C LEU A 714 6.29 -27.04 -37.04
N VAL A 715 7.04 -26.03 -37.49
CA VAL A 715 6.59 -25.19 -38.63
C VAL A 715 6.39 -26.03 -39.90
N PRO A 716 7.36 -26.88 -40.32
CA PRO A 716 7.16 -27.71 -41.53
C PRO A 716 6.00 -28.70 -41.41
N GLN A 717 5.80 -29.26 -40.20
CA GLN A 717 4.69 -30.18 -39.93
C GLN A 717 3.33 -29.50 -40.02
N VAL A 718 3.19 -28.31 -39.42
CA VAL A 718 1.94 -27.55 -39.48
C VAL A 718 1.68 -27.08 -40.92
N GLU A 719 2.69 -26.58 -41.62
CA GLU A 719 2.55 -26.19 -43.03
C GLU A 719 2.12 -27.35 -43.93
N LYS A 720 2.72 -28.53 -43.74
CA LYS A 720 2.34 -29.75 -44.46
C LYS A 720 0.88 -30.14 -44.21
N ILE A 721 0.44 -30.15 -42.95
CA ILE A 721 -0.96 -30.49 -42.61
C ILE A 721 -1.93 -29.47 -43.18
N CYS A 722 -1.59 -28.18 -43.17
CA CYS A 722 -2.41 -27.14 -43.78
C CYS A 722 -2.59 -27.34 -45.29
N ILE A 723 -1.51 -27.77 -46.00
CA ILE A 723 -1.53 -28.04 -47.43
C ILE A 723 -2.30 -29.34 -47.72
N ASP A 724 -1.96 -30.42 -47.04
CA ASP A 724 -2.49 -31.77 -47.29
C ASP A 724 -4.01 -31.85 -47.04
N LYS A 725 -4.50 -31.12 -46.03
CA LYS A 725 -5.91 -31.12 -45.64
C LYS A 725 -6.68 -29.87 -46.07
N ALA A 726 -6.06 -28.93 -46.79
CA ALA A 726 -6.64 -27.62 -47.14
C ALA A 726 -7.30 -26.95 -45.94
N LEU A 727 -6.66 -27.00 -44.75
CA LEU A 727 -7.22 -26.50 -43.51
C LEU A 727 -7.24 -25.00 -43.51
N THR A 728 -8.41 -24.44 -43.30
CA THR A 728 -8.63 -23.01 -43.06
C THR A 728 -8.99 -22.72 -41.59
N ASP A 729 -9.28 -23.77 -40.80
CA ASP A 729 -9.75 -23.66 -39.45
C ASP A 729 -8.59 -23.84 -38.40
N GLU A 730 -8.41 -22.85 -37.55
CA GLU A 730 -7.41 -22.89 -36.49
C GLU A 730 -7.65 -24.04 -35.49
N SER A 731 -8.89 -24.50 -35.29
CA SER A 731 -9.25 -25.55 -34.36
C SER A 731 -8.59 -26.89 -34.69
N GLU A 732 -8.44 -27.24 -35.93
CA GLU A 732 -7.80 -28.47 -36.35
C GLU A 732 -6.28 -28.43 -36.14
N ILE A 733 -5.67 -27.28 -36.37
CA ILE A 733 -4.24 -27.07 -36.07
C ILE A 733 -3.98 -27.22 -34.56
N LEU A 734 -4.84 -26.62 -33.74
CA LEU A 734 -4.76 -26.74 -32.26
C LEU A 734 -4.92 -28.19 -31.81
N LYS A 735 -5.87 -28.95 -32.37
CA LYS A 735 -6.03 -30.39 -32.10
C LYS A 735 -4.80 -31.22 -32.49
N PHE A 736 -4.16 -30.87 -33.59
CA PHE A 736 -2.90 -31.49 -33.96
C PHE A 736 -1.79 -31.20 -32.94
N LEU A 737 -1.62 -29.94 -32.53
CA LEU A 737 -0.62 -29.54 -31.55
C LEU A 737 -0.89 -30.14 -30.15
N GLN A 738 -2.14 -30.37 -29.78
CA GLN A 738 -2.53 -31.04 -28.53
C GLN A 738 -2.13 -32.54 -28.50
N ARG A 739 -2.05 -33.19 -29.65
CA ARG A 739 -1.65 -34.62 -29.78
C ARG A 739 -0.16 -34.78 -30.04
N GLY A 740 0.55 -33.69 -30.29
CA GLY A 740 1.99 -33.69 -30.56
C GLY A 740 2.82 -33.99 -29.31
N THR A 741 3.87 -34.77 -29.42
CA THR A 741 4.87 -34.93 -28.38
C THR A 741 6.22 -34.41 -28.86
N LEU A 742 6.94 -33.72 -27.98
CA LEU A 742 8.29 -33.24 -28.23
C LEU A 742 9.37 -34.10 -27.54
N VAL A 743 9.02 -35.28 -27.06
CA VAL A 743 9.99 -36.19 -26.39
C VAL A 743 11.15 -36.50 -27.33
N GLY A 744 12.36 -36.20 -26.86
CA GLY A 744 13.61 -36.41 -27.63
C GLY A 744 13.89 -35.34 -28.70
N LEU A 745 13.04 -34.37 -28.91
CA LEU A 745 13.23 -33.32 -29.93
C LEU A 745 13.78 -32.01 -29.36
N LEU A 746 13.53 -31.72 -28.08
CA LEU A 746 14.02 -30.53 -27.40
C LEU A 746 15.33 -30.82 -26.65
N PRO A 747 16.15 -29.80 -26.42
CA PRO A 747 17.28 -29.88 -25.48
C PRO A 747 16.83 -30.36 -24.10
N VAL A 748 17.78 -30.96 -23.35
CA VAL A 748 17.53 -31.37 -21.96
C VAL A 748 17.04 -30.14 -21.16
N PRO A 749 15.94 -30.26 -20.39
CA PRO A 749 15.42 -29.16 -19.60
C PRO A 749 16.46 -28.67 -18.59
N HIS A 750 16.65 -27.37 -18.52
CA HIS A 750 17.43 -26.75 -17.45
C HIS A 750 16.69 -26.90 -16.12
N PRO A 751 17.41 -26.96 -14.98
CA PRO A 751 16.75 -26.89 -13.66
C PRO A 751 15.85 -25.68 -13.54
N ILE A 752 14.68 -25.84 -12.88
CA ILE A 752 13.78 -24.72 -12.61
C ILE A 752 14.48 -23.78 -11.63
N LEU A 753 14.72 -22.54 -12.07
CA LEU A 753 15.32 -21.50 -11.27
C LEU A 753 14.21 -20.57 -10.77
N ILE A 754 14.02 -20.53 -9.45
CA ILE A 754 13.08 -19.63 -8.79
C ILE A 754 13.84 -18.45 -8.21
N ARG A 755 13.46 -17.24 -8.60
CA ARG A 755 14.02 -16.01 -8.07
C ARG A 755 13.25 -15.61 -6.81
N LYS A 756 13.91 -15.68 -5.66
CA LYS A 756 13.31 -15.24 -4.39
C LYS A 756 13.65 -13.79 -4.13
N TYR A 757 12.65 -13.05 -3.66
CA TYR A 757 12.82 -11.68 -3.21
C TYR A 757 13.47 -11.66 -1.81
N HIS A 758 14.47 -10.83 -1.64
CA HIS A 758 15.09 -10.52 -0.36
C HIS A 758 15.06 -9.02 -0.12
N ALA A 759 14.48 -8.60 1.02
CA ALA A 759 14.49 -7.21 1.42
C ALA A 759 15.93 -6.78 1.78
N ASN A 760 16.33 -5.61 1.28
CA ASN A 760 17.56 -4.93 1.68
C ASN A 760 17.25 -3.67 2.50
N ALA A 761 18.26 -2.93 2.94
CA ALA A 761 18.10 -1.71 3.73
C ALA A 761 17.22 -0.66 3.02
N ALA A 762 17.43 -0.47 1.70
CA ALA A 762 16.62 0.48 0.92
C ALA A 762 15.15 0.06 0.85
N THR A 763 14.86 -1.23 0.71
CA THR A 763 13.48 -1.75 0.76
C THR A 763 12.85 -1.52 2.12
N SER A 764 13.58 -1.76 3.20
CA SER A 764 13.09 -1.54 4.56
C SER A 764 12.78 -0.06 4.82
N SER A 765 13.65 0.83 4.37
CA SER A 765 13.45 2.29 4.45
C SER A 765 12.23 2.74 3.64
N TRP A 766 12.12 2.28 2.38
CA TRP A 766 10.93 2.54 1.55
C TRP A 766 9.65 2.05 2.23
N PHE A 767 9.68 0.84 2.79
CA PHE A 767 8.53 0.24 3.42
C PHE A 767 8.06 1.02 4.66
N ARG A 768 9.01 1.50 5.48
CA ARG A 768 8.74 2.39 6.62
C ARG A 768 8.10 3.69 6.15
N ALA A 769 8.70 4.36 5.17
CA ALA A 769 8.18 5.60 4.60
C ALA A 769 6.78 5.41 4.00
N TYR A 770 6.55 4.32 3.28
CA TYR A 770 5.23 4.00 2.71
C TYR A 770 4.19 3.76 3.80
N THR A 771 4.51 2.98 4.84
CA THR A 771 3.61 2.72 5.96
C THR A 771 3.17 4.02 6.62
N TRP A 772 4.12 4.87 7.00
CA TRP A 772 3.81 6.16 7.62
C TRP A 772 3.08 7.11 6.68
N GLY A 773 3.39 7.09 5.38
CA GLY A 773 2.67 7.87 4.37
C GLY A 773 1.20 7.48 4.26
N VAL A 774 0.89 6.19 4.28
CA VAL A 774 -0.50 5.69 4.28
C VAL A 774 -1.22 6.12 5.55
N LEU A 775 -0.59 6.00 6.72
CA LEU A 775 -1.16 6.42 8.00
C LEU A 775 -1.43 7.93 8.03
N TYR A 776 -0.45 8.72 7.59
CA TYR A 776 -0.58 10.17 7.51
C TYR A 776 -1.78 10.60 6.65
N LEU A 777 -1.89 10.05 5.44
CA LEU A 777 -2.98 10.38 4.52
C LEU A 777 -4.35 9.89 5.01
N ARG A 778 -4.39 8.91 5.92
CA ARG A 778 -5.65 8.39 6.47
C ARG A 778 -6.25 9.28 7.57
N ASN A 779 -5.43 10.04 8.27
CA ASN A 779 -5.87 10.88 9.38
C ASN A 779 -6.38 12.24 8.85
N LEU A 780 -7.62 12.26 8.37
CA LEU A 780 -8.19 13.40 7.66
C LEU A 780 -8.92 14.40 8.55
N ASP A 781 -9.61 13.94 9.63
CA ASP A 781 -10.49 14.82 10.41
C ASP A 781 -10.74 14.28 11.84
N PRO A 782 -10.31 14.97 12.89
CA PRO A 782 -9.18 15.89 12.90
C PRO A 782 -7.89 15.12 12.63
N PRO A 783 -6.98 15.62 11.81
CA PRO A 783 -5.74 14.92 11.53
C PRO A 783 -4.82 14.93 12.76
N ILE A 784 -4.14 13.81 13.03
CA ILE A 784 -3.19 13.72 14.14
C ILE A 784 -2.03 14.71 13.94
N TRP A 785 -1.58 14.88 12.68
CA TRP A 785 -0.47 15.77 12.32
C TRP A 785 -0.93 17.09 11.69
N TYR A 786 -2.02 17.61 12.18
CA TYR A 786 -2.58 18.86 11.68
C TYR A 786 -1.66 20.05 11.95
N ASP A 787 -1.52 20.95 10.97
CA ASP A 787 -0.70 22.16 11.03
C ASP A 787 0.79 21.93 11.29
N THR A 788 1.32 20.75 10.97
CA THR A 788 2.74 20.44 11.08
C THR A 788 3.41 20.42 9.70
N ASP A 789 4.67 20.84 9.62
CA ASP A 789 5.44 20.85 8.36
C ASP A 789 6.14 19.51 8.15
N ILE A 790 5.36 18.49 7.79
CA ILE A 790 5.88 17.13 7.54
C ILE A 790 6.06 16.90 6.04
N ARG A 791 7.27 16.52 5.63
CA ARG A 791 7.61 16.10 4.27
C ARG A 791 7.94 14.61 4.24
N LEU A 792 6.91 13.78 4.00
CA LEU A 792 7.08 12.33 3.93
C LEU A 792 7.79 11.85 2.66
N PHE A 793 7.61 12.57 1.56
CA PHE A 793 8.15 12.20 0.25
C PHE A 793 8.63 13.45 -0.49
N GLU A 794 9.84 13.41 -1.00
CA GLU A 794 10.28 14.37 -2.01
C GLU A 794 9.84 13.87 -3.38
N ILE A 795 9.09 14.70 -4.10
CA ILE A 795 8.74 14.44 -5.50
C ILE A 795 9.94 14.84 -6.33
N GLN A 796 10.80 13.88 -6.66
CA GLN A 796 11.82 14.10 -7.66
C GLN A 796 11.13 14.25 -9.02
N ARG A 797 11.23 15.44 -9.60
CA ARG A 797 10.90 15.66 -11.01
C ARG A 797 11.99 14.99 -11.84
N ILE A 798 11.67 13.84 -12.43
CA ILE A 798 12.55 13.13 -13.36
C ILE A 798 12.33 13.69 -14.77
#